data_5cf64590e977ffd85a0ec03613084790
#
_entry.id   5cf64590e977ffd85a0ec03613084790
#
_cell.length_a   1.000
_cell.length_b   1.000
_cell.length_c   1.000
_cell.angle_alpha   90.00
_cell.angle_beta   90.00
_cell.angle_gamma   90.00
#
_symmetry.space_group_name_H-M   'P 1'
#
loop_
_entity.id
_entity.type
_entity.pdbx_description
1 polymer ?
#
loop_
_entity_poly.entity_id
_entity_poly.type
_entity_poly.pdbx_seq_one_letter_code
_entity_poly.pdbx_strand_id
1 'polypeptide(L)'
;MRSLTVIWLHASREDDARHLPVVEHGMSDAFRDFCAEAFNVRMPLEYPPLKLTTVSSADALPDALFIDGDPSRGMTEGGDDVCLFMVDDALYSGSVRGVLLKDWLKTYLPAIPKVVVTYPGNAPVVVPQRRWSKKGAEVLANPAVHHERIVHLFKSFWLPRFWSAMRQYVQVKAGTNWHTPGHNGGNAFSASPFLRGLHEAFGSMIFRSDLSVSVESLGDLSSPEVQTPLSEAQKMSSEIFGSALSRYVTNGTSTSNKAMLMTLLKPGEVVLVDRNCHKSVHHAIVTSGAVPHYLPSRWNARLGVWGPVSLADVEAELEKTATMPERRVPDASSPVSSRPRLLILTTCTYEGVLYPVWEVARFCERAGVLFYADEAWAAYMGFHPFYTHTDPVTGRAMRYNAVNERAGAHFAVQSTHKTMASFSQASMIHVSTRFKQLLEEDASPQFRWLRRRFALNGHGSFEKFTHDLHEFLRYWHSTSPHYPFLATLDVAGVQMRLEGMKLVDERLKWAAEFRARVTAECGLPEEECFADLADIAGGDQDWSGAGFLKDPLKIVLMLRSPAACAAFRKALLKSHIQWEKATATTILFLVTVGTAEEHFEDLFRVCRLNRELIGCPAQVPDDGGVGGAVAGQPVVLPRDAALCDGEFVTLESSVGRIASQFLVPYPPGIPVFVPGLRITEAMVALVKGVIETEGVAAVHGLFCRGGHAPYYVEVLNRDEGKRLECDTAPLR
;
A
#
# COMPACT_ATOMS: atom_id res chain seq x y z
N MET A 1 -22.43 0.61 -19.65
CA MET A 1 -21.46 1.47 -18.95
C MET A 1 -22.22 2.55 -18.23
N ARG A 2 -22.02 2.74 -16.93
CA ARG A 2 -22.56 3.91 -16.23
C ARG A 2 -21.71 5.13 -16.57
N SER A 3 -22.33 6.32 -16.61
CA SER A 3 -21.63 7.58 -16.83
C SER A 3 -20.84 7.97 -15.57
N LEU A 4 -19.64 8.56 -15.72
CA LEU A 4 -18.94 9.18 -14.61
C LEU A 4 -19.60 10.52 -14.26
N THR A 5 -19.60 10.90 -12.99
CA THR A 5 -20.26 12.10 -12.50
C THR A 5 -19.26 13.24 -12.28
N VAL A 6 -19.61 14.41 -12.82
CA VAL A 6 -18.98 15.68 -12.48
C VAL A 6 -19.90 16.42 -11.54
N ILE A 7 -19.47 16.69 -10.33
CA ILE A 7 -20.24 17.53 -9.39
C ILE A 7 -19.82 18.99 -9.55
N TRP A 8 -20.81 19.83 -9.78
CA TRP A 8 -20.63 21.27 -9.81
C TRP A 8 -21.34 21.92 -8.61
N LEU A 9 -20.55 22.35 -7.63
CA LEU A 9 -21.05 23.18 -6.55
C LEU A 9 -21.24 24.60 -7.06
N HIS A 10 -22.47 24.99 -7.24
CA HIS A 10 -22.89 26.13 -8.03
C HIS A 10 -23.75 27.09 -7.21
N ALA A 11 -23.40 28.40 -7.20
CA ALA A 11 -24.26 29.44 -6.63
C ALA A 11 -25.42 29.73 -7.63
N SER A 12 -26.64 29.24 -7.33
CA SER A 12 -27.77 29.34 -8.24
C SER A 12 -28.00 30.80 -8.73
N ARG A 13 -27.90 30.97 -10.05
CA ARG A 13 -28.25 32.20 -10.77
C ARG A 13 -29.44 31.90 -11.70
N GLU A 14 -30.36 32.80 -11.86
CA GLU A 14 -31.60 32.58 -12.62
C GLU A 14 -31.42 32.16 -14.09
N ASP A 15 -30.25 32.43 -14.71
CA ASP A 15 -29.93 32.09 -16.12
C ASP A 15 -29.26 30.73 -16.33
N ASP A 16 -28.90 30.04 -15.29
CA ASP A 16 -27.96 28.88 -15.37
C ASP A 16 -28.60 27.57 -15.84
N ALA A 17 -29.89 27.35 -15.57
CA ALA A 17 -30.61 26.15 -15.99
C ALA A 17 -30.63 25.92 -17.52
N ARG A 18 -30.44 26.97 -18.30
CA ARG A 18 -30.42 26.90 -19.77
C ARG A 18 -29.06 26.50 -20.33
N HIS A 19 -27.96 26.69 -19.55
CA HIS A 19 -26.59 26.42 -20.00
C HIS A 19 -26.08 25.04 -19.57
N LEU A 20 -26.68 24.42 -18.54
CA LEU A 20 -26.23 23.12 -18.02
C LEU A 20 -26.19 22.01 -19.07
N PRO A 21 -27.22 21.79 -19.92
CA PRO A 21 -27.18 20.73 -20.92
C PRO A 21 -26.06 20.93 -21.97
N VAL A 22 -25.76 22.19 -22.32
CA VAL A 22 -24.69 22.52 -23.28
C VAL A 22 -23.33 22.26 -22.68
N VAL A 23 -23.12 22.57 -21.39
CA VAL A 23 -21.88 22.30 -20.65
C VAL A 23 -21.67 20.79 -20.53
N GLU A 24 -22.70 20.05 -20.14
CA GLU A 24 -22.65 18.59 -20.01
C GLU A 24 -22.31 17.91 -21.32
N HIS A 25 -22.95 18.33 -22.41
CA HIS A 25 -22.68 17.77 -23.75
C HIS A 25 -21.25 18.08 -24.21
N GLY A 26 -20.80 19.30 -24.09
CA GLY A 26 -19.44 19.70 -24.47
C GLY A 26 -18.35 19.00 -23.66
N MET A 27 -18.57 18.77 -22.36
CA MET A 27 -17.67 18.00 -21.51
C MET A 27 -17.66 16.51 -21.90
N SER A 28 -18.81 15.93 -22.19
CA SER A 28 -18.96 14.54 -22.63
C SER A 28 -18.25 14.29 -23.95
N ASP A 29 -18.37 15.17 -24.92
CA ASP A 29 -17.67 15.07 -26.21
C ASP A 29 -16.14 15.20 -26.04
N ALA A 30 -15.70 16.19 -25.28
CA ALA A 30 -14.28 16.35 -24.99
C ALA A 30 -13.68 15.15 -24.25
N PHE A 31 -14.47 14.51 -23.36
CA PHE A 31 -14.05 13.31 -22.67
C PHE A 31 -13.98 12.08 -23.58
N ARG A 32 -14.90 11.94 -24.54
CA ARG A 32 -14.84 10.89 -25.58
C ARG A 32 -13.57 11.01 -26.42
N ASP A 33 -13.24 12.22 -26.86
CA ASP A 33 -12.04 12.47 -27.64
C ASP A 33 -10.77 12.23 -26.81
N PHE A 34 -10.76 12.64 -25.55
CA PHE A 34 -9.69 12.32 -24.63
C PHE A 34 -9.51 10.80 -24.47
N CYS A 35 -10.58 10.04 -24.25
CA CYS A 35 -10.51 8.59 -24.09
C CYS A 35 -10.03 7.90 -25.37
N ALA A 36 -10.47 8.36 -26.55
CA ALA A 36 -10.01 7.83 -27.83
C ALA A 36 -8.51 8.06 -28.04
N GLU A 37 -8.02 9.23 -27.69
CA GLU A 37 -6.60 9.59 -27.84
C GLU A 37 -5.72 8.95 -26.75
N ALA A 38 -6.12 9.05 -25.48
CA ALA A 38 -5.30 8.62 -24.34
C ALA A 38 -5.29 7.10 -24.15
N PHE A 39 -6.45 6.46 -24.29
CA PHE A 39 -6.64 5.05 -23.93
C PHE A 39 -6.98 4.16 -25.14
N ASN A 40 -7.16 4.74 -26.35
CA ASN A 40 -7.64 4.04 -27.54
C ASN A 40 -9.04 3.40 -27.36
N VAL A 41 -9.88 4.04 -26.56
CA VAL A 41 -11.26 3.60 -26.29
C VAL A 41 -12.23 4.52 -27.01
N ARG A 42 -13.03 3.97 -27.95
CA ARG A 42 -14.14 4.68 -28.59
C ARG A 42 -15.43 4.43 -27.83
N MET A 43 -15.95 5.47 -27.19
CA MET A 43 -17.22 5.41 -26.47
C MET A 43 -18.40 5.66 -27.43
N PRO A 44 -19.51 4.89 -27.31
CA PRO A 44 -20.72 5.13 -28.10
C PRO A 44 -21.28 6.53 -27.89
N LEU A 45 -21.77 7.17 -28.97
CA LEU A 45 -22.38 8.51 -28.92
C LEU A 45 -23.71 8.55 -28.13
N GLU A 46 -24.38 7.42 -28.06
CA GLU A 46 -25.70 7.26 -27.45
C GLU A 46 -25.70 7.39 -25.91
N TYR A 47 -24.52 7.26 -25.28
CA TYR A 47 -24.38 7.36 -23.83
C TYR A 47 -23.50 8.57 -23.49
N PRO A 48 -24.00 9.54 -22.69
CA PRO A 48 -23.14 10.59 -22.15
C PRO A 48 -22.11 9.94 -21.21
N PRO A 49 -20.79 9.99 -21.52
CA PRO A 49 -19.78 9.38 -20.67
C PRO A 49 -19.57 10.15 -19.35
N LEU A 50 -19.99 11.43 -19.33
CA LEU A 50 -20.00 12.28 -18.15
C LEU A 50 -21.41 12.78 -17.89
N LYS A 51 -21.83 12.75 -16.62
CA LYS A 51 -23.06 13.34 -16.13
C LYS A 51 -22.72 14.54 -15.25
N LEU A 52 -23.34 15.68 -15.49
CA LEU A 52 -23.18 16.86 -14.67
C LEU A 52 -24.26 16.90 -13.59
N THR A 53 -23.87 16.90 -12.33
CA THR A 53 -24.76 17.05 -11.18
C THR A 53 -24.43 18.36 -10.46
N THR A 54 -25.44 19.21 -10.29
CA THR A 54 -25.30 20.49 -9.58
C THR A 54 -25.72 20.39 -8.13
N VAL A 55 -24.98 21.02 -7.25
CA VAL A 55 -25.28 21.15 -5.82
C VAL A 55 -25.28 22.62 -5.46
N SER A 56 -26.35 23.11 -4.88
CA SER A 56 -26.57 24.54 -4.67
C SER A 56 -25.91 25.12 -3.41
N SER A 57 -25.50 24.26 -2.48
CA SER A 57 -24.83 24.70 -1.25
C SER A 57 -23.76 23.69 -0.80
N ALA A 58 -22.74 24.16 -0.09
CA ALA A 58 -21.71 23.29 0.46
C ALA A 58 -22.27 22.30 1.49
N ASP A 59 -23.26 22.71 2.29
CA ASP A 59 -23.89 21.84 3.31
C ASP A 59 -24.73 20.69 2.71
N ALA A 60 -25.16 20.81 1.45
CA ALA A 60 -25.85 19.74 0.75
C ALA A 60 -24.91 18.67 0.14
N LEU A 61 -23.59 18.89 0.11
CA LEU A 61 -22.62 17.94 -0.45
C LEU A 61 -22.62 16.58 0.26
N PRO A 62 -22.65 16.49 1.61
CA PRO A 62 -22.68 15.21 2.27
C PRO A 62 -23.87 14.33 1.85
N ASP A 63 -25.05 14.93 1.78
CA ASP A 63 -26.29 14.20 1.41
C ASP A 63 -26.33 13.84 -0.08
N ALA A 64 -25.65 14.62 -0.94
CA ALA A 64 -25.50 14.30 -2.36
C ALA A 64 -24.53 13.15 -2.62
N LEU A 65 -23.57 12.93 -1.73
CA LEU A 65 -22.46 11.98 -1.91
C LEU A 65 -22.62 10.70 -1.09
N PHE A 66 -23.16 10.81 0.13
CA PHE A 66 -23.14 9.72 1.11
C PHE A 66 -24.55 9.35 1.56
N ILE A 67 -24.78 8.08 1.84
CA ILE A 67 -26.05 7.58 2.39
C ILE A 67 -26.29 8.28 3.75
N ASP A 68 -27.45 8.93 3.88
CA ASP A 68 -27.81 9.76 5.04
C ASP A 68 -26.76 10.84 5.39
N GLY A 69 -25.96 11.27 4.40
CA GLY A 69 -24.88 12.25 4.58
C GLY A 69 -23.71 11.78 5.43
N ASP A 70 -23.58 10.46 5.68
CA ASP A 70 -22.53 9.85 6.50
C ASP A 70 -21.54 9.06 5.64
N PRO A 71 -20.25 9.49 5.57
CA PRO A 71 -19.24 8.78 4.79
C PRO A 71 -19.00 7.32 5.21
N SER A 72 -19.30 6.97 6.47
CA SER A 72 -19.14 5.59 6.97
C SER A 72 -20.20 4.63 6.46
N ARG A 73 -21.32 5.15 5.97
CA ARG A 73 -22.46 4.37 5.45
C ARG A 73 -22.40 4.07 3.95
N GLY A 74 -21.33 4.55 3.27
CA GLY A 74 -21.13 4.37 1.83
C GLY A 74 -21.66 5.54 1.00
N MET A 75 -21.55 5.38 -0.32
CA MET A 75 -21.91 6.40 -1.31
C MET A 75 -23.36 6.26 -1.76
N THR A 76 -23.98 7.40 -2.13
CA THR A 76 -25.27 7.41 -2.81
C THR A 76 -25.12 6.89 -4.24
N GLU A 77 -26.23 6.51 -4.88
CA GLU A 77 -26.24 6.24 -6.32
C GLU A 77 -25.84 7.51 -7.10
N GLY A 78 -24.68 7.45 -7.75
CA GLY A 78 -24.05 8.60 -8.44
C GLY A 78 -22.99 9.34 -7.63
N GLY A 79 -22.94 9.18 -6.31
CA GLY A 79 -21.82 9.68 -5.50
C GLY A 79 -20.53 8.88 -5.72
N ASP A 80 -20.66 7.58 -5.95
CA ASP A 80 -19.57 6.66 -6.24
C ASP A 80 -18.94 6.85 -7.64
N ASP A 81 -19.68 7.45 -8.57
CA ASP A 81 -19.22 7.72 -9.94
C ASP A 81 -18.50 9.08 -10.10
N VAL A 82 -18.28 9.82 -9.02
CA VAL A 82 -17.68 11.16 -9.09
C VAL A 82 -16.22 11.12 -9.50
N CYS A 83 -15.89 11.79 -10.60
CA CYS A 83 -14.54 11.87 -11.14
C CYS A 83 -13.93 13.27 -11.14
N LEU A 84 -14.75 14.32 -10.99
CA LEU A 84 -14.31 15.71 -11.00
C LEU A 84 -15.24 16.57 -10.13
N PHE A 85 -14.65 17.47 -9.35
CA PHE A 85 -15.35 18.54 -8.63
C PHE A 85 -15.13 19.89 -9.27
N MET A 86 -16.22 20.59 -9.57
CA MET A 86 -16.22 21.99 -9.98
C MET A 86 -16.82 22.81 -8.83
N VAL A 87 -16.20 23.90 -8.46
CA VAL A 87 -16.65 24.76 -7.35
C VAL A 87 -16.66 26.22 -7.80
N ASP A 88 -17.81 26.88 -7.69
CA ASP A 88 -17.90 28.31 -7.94
C ASP A 88 -17.03 29.09 -6.96
N ASP A 89 -16.33 30.10 -7.45
CA ASP A 89 -15.43 30.95 -6.68
C ASP A 89 -16.11 31.55 -5.44
N ALA A 90 -17.37 31.97 -5.59
CA ALA A 90 -18.19 32.49 -4.50
C ALA A 90 -18.42 31.48 -3.35
N LEU A 91 -18.47 30.18 -3.64
CA LEU A 91 -18.73 29.10 -2.66
C LEU A 91 -17.47 28.49 -2.10
N TYR A 92 -16.33 28.81 -2.69
CA TYR A 92 -15.06 28.17 -2.34
C TYR A 92 -14.60 28.46 -0.88
N SER A 93 -14.91 29.62 -0.38
CA SER A 93 -14.62 30.05 1.02
C SER A 93 -15.64 29.52 2.03
N GLY A 94 -16.67 28.81 1.58
CA GLY A 94 -17.72 28.24 2.41
C GLY A 94 -17.25 27.10 3.31
N SER A 95 -18.14 26.63 4.15
CA SER A 95 -17.90 25.48 5.03
C SER A 95 -18.98 24.43 4.84
N VAL A 96 -18.62 23.16 5.10
CA VAL A 96 -19.51 22.01 5.18
C VAL A 96 -19.55 21.58 6.63
N ARG A 97 -20.72 21.66 7.27
CA ARG A 97 -20.88 21.30 8.69
C ARG A 97 -19.81 21.93 9.61
N GLY A 98 -19.44 23.19 9.37
CA GLY A 98 -18.44 23.94 10.16
C GLY A 98 -16.97 23.68 9.78
N VAL A 99 -16.70 22.80 8.83
CA VAL A 99 -15.34 22.55 8.28
C VAL A 99 -15.19 23.34 6.97
N LEU A 100 -14.07 24.03 6.77
CA LEU A 100 -13.83 24.70 5.48
C LEU A 100 -13.98 23.74 4.32
N LEU A 101 -14.73 24.11 3.28
CA LEU A 101 -15.02 23.27 2.10
C LEU A 101 -13.75 22.64 1.50
N LYS A 102 -12.68 23.43 1.34
CA LYS A 102 -11.39 22.93 0.84
C LYS A 102 -10.80 21.81 1.70
N ASP A 103 -11.00 21.88 3.00
CA ASP A 103 -10.48 20.92 3.96
C ASP A 103 -11.37 19.69 4.01
N TRP A 104 -12.66 19.87 3.91
CA TRP A 104 -13.64 18.79 3.78
C TRP A 104 -13.38 17.98 2.51
N LEU A 105 -13.27 18.64 1.35
CA LEU A 105 -12.98 17.98 0.06
C LEU A 105 -11.62 17.23 0.08
N LYS A 106 -10.61 17.78 0.72
CA LYS A 106 -9.31 17.12 0.89
C LYS A 106 -9.39 15.88 1.79
N THR A 107 -10.28 15.91 2.75
CA THR A 107 -10.43 14.83 3.71
C THR A 107 -11.18 13.66 3.11
N TYR A 108 -12.35 13.90 2.54
CA TYR A 108 -13.24 12.84 2.07
C TYR A 108 -12.98 12.43 0.62
N LEU A 109 -12.50 13.34 -0.21
CA LEU A 109 -12.32 13.14 -1.65
C LEU A 109 -10.92 13.60 -2.13
N PRO A 110 -9.82 13.14 -1.50
CA PRO A 110 -8.48 13.68 -1.76
C PRO A 110 -7.98 13.44 -3.18
N ALA A 111 -8.27 12.27 -3.75
CA ALA A 111 -7.80 11.86 -5.07
C ALA A 111 -8.58 12.51 -6.22
N ILE A 112 -9.84 12.91 -5.97
CA ILE A 112 -10.67 13.51 -7.02
C ILE A 112 -10.15 14.91 -7.36
N PRO A 113 -9.90 15.22 -8.65
CA PRO A 113 -9.51 16.54 -9.10
C PRO A 113 -10.54 17.59 -8.74
N LYS A 114 -10.09 18.79 -8.34
CA LYS A 114 -10.93 19.94 -8.02
C LYS A 114 -10.53 21.11 -8.90
N VAL A 115 -11.53 21.79 -9.44
CA VAL A 115 -11.36 23.03 -10.22
C VAL A 115 -12.26 24.11 -9.68
N VAL A 116 -11.80 25.36 -9.75
CA VAL A 116 -12.62 26.52 -9.37
C VAL A 116 -13.16 27.16 -10.63
N VAL A 117 -14.44 27.47 -10.62
CA VAL A 117 -15.13 28.17 -11.69
C VAL A 117 -15.27 29.63 -11.29
N THR A 118 -14.72 30.56 -12.06
CA THR A 118 -14.86 31.98 -11.86
C THR A 118 -15.64 32.60 -13.01
N TYR A 119 -16.27 33.77 -12.80
CA TYR A 119 -17.14 34.42 -13.79
C TYR A 119 -16.67 35.85 -14.12
N PRO A 120 -15.55 36.02 -14.83
CA PRO A 120 -15.19 37.33 -15.32
C PRO A 120 -16.17 37.74 -16.43
N GLY A 121 -17.03 38.74 -16.13
CA GLY A 121 -17.98 39.30 -17.09
C GLY A 121 -19.09 38.34 -17.54
N ASN A 122 -19.66 37.54 -16.62
CA ASN A 122 -20.77 36.59 -16.80
C ASN A 122 -20.46 35.31 -17.55
N ALA A 123 -19.21 35.01 -17.87
CA ALA A 123 -18.81 33.71 -18.46
C ALA A 123 -18.03 32.87 -17.44
N PRO A 124 -18.31 31.53 -17.33
CA PRO A 124 -17.59 30.69 -16.40
C PRO A 124 -16.14 30.45 -16.84
N VAL A 125 -15.21 30.46 -15.86
CA VAL A 125 -13.78 30.19 -16.04
C VAL A 125 -13.38 29.06 -15.11
N VAL A 126 -12.78 27.99 -15.63
CA VAL A 126 -12.30 26.86 -14.84
C VAL A 126 -10.82 27.02 -14.54
N VAL A 127 -10.44 27.00 -13.24
CA VAL A 127 -9.05 27.12 -12.80
C VAL A 127 -8.64 25.84 -12.07
N PRO A 128 -7.61 25.12 -12.53
CA PRO A 128 -7.07 23.97 -11.79
C PRO A 128 -6.57 24.40 -10.41
N GLN A 129 -6.82 23.59 -9.39
CA GLN A 129 -6.50 23.86 -7.97
C GLN A 129 -5.05 24.32 -7.70
N ARG A 130 -4.10 24.06 -8.58
CA ARG A 130 -2.68 24.42 -8.44
C ARG A 130 -2.34 25.88 -8.77
N ARG A 131 -3.19 26.59 -9.51
CA ARG A 131 -2.94 27.97 -9.94
C ARG A 131 -3.82 28.97 -9.20
N TRP A 132 -3.89 28.87 -7.90
CA TRP A 132 -4.65 29.76 -7.03
C TRP A 132 -4.06 31.17 -6.86
N SER A 133 -3.02 31.51 -7.60
CA SER A 133 -2.57 32.88 -7.70
C SER A 133 -3.37 33.59 -8.80
N LYS A 134 -3.86 34.76 -8.51
CA LYS A 134 -4.68 35.64 -9.38
C LYS A 134 -4.13 35.92 -10.79
N LYS A 135 -3.01 35.31 -11.21
CA LYS A 135 -2.28 35.61 -12.46
C LYS A 135 -2.34 34.47 -13.50
N GLY A 136 -3.33 33.60 -13.52
CA GLY A 136 -3.34 32.50 -14.48
C GLY A 136 -4.68 31.83 -14.73
N ALA A 137 -5.80 32.50 -14.49
CA ALA A 137 -7.11 32.03 -14.87
C ALA A 137 -7.25 32.06 -16.40
N GLU A 138 -7.19 30.88 -17.04
CA GLU A 138 -7.58 30.76 -18.45
C GLU A 138 -9.10 30.69 -18.52
N VAL A 139 -9.68 31.58 -19.29
CA VAL A 139 -11.12 31.77 -19.45
C VAL A 139 -11.71 30.62 -20.26
N LEU A 140 -12.54 29.78 -19.67
CA LEU A 140 -13.46 28.89 -20.37
C LEU A 140 -14.81 29.60 -20.50
N ALA A 141 -14.86 30.63 -21.31
CA ALA A 141 -16.12 31.21 -21.70
C ALA A 141 -16.81 30.22 -22.68
N ASN A 142 -17.91 29.62 -22.26
CA ASN A 142 -18.70 28.63 -22.98
C ASN A 142 -17.93 27.33 -23.34
N PRO A 143 -18.13 26.22 -22.59
CA PRO A 143 -17.46 24.94 -22.81
C PRO A 143 -17.66 24.37 -24.23
N ALA A 144 -18.76 24.65 -24.88
CA ALA A 144 -19.03 24.21 -26.25
C ALA A 144 -18.06 24.85 -27.30
N VAL A 145 -17.46 26.00 -26.97
CA VAL A 145 -16.53 26.73 -27.86
C VAL A 145 -15.06 26.39 -27.57
N HIS A 146 -14.78 25.68 -26.48
CA HIS A 146 -13.40 25.43 -26.02
C HIS A 146 -13.08 23.97 -25.81
N HIS A 147 -13.57 23.11 -26.69
CA HIS A 147 -13.35 21.66 -26.69
C HIS A 147 -11.89 21.26 -26.42
N GLU A 148 -10.94 21.82 -27.17
CA GLU A 148 -9.51 21.54 -26.98
C GLU A 148 -9.00 21.87 -25.58
N ARG A 149 -9.54 22.92 -24.93
CA ARG A 149 -9.15 23.29 -23.57
C ARG A 149 -9.69 22.30 -22.53
N ILE A 150 -10.90 21.79 -22.73
CA ILE A 150 -11.47 20.73 -21.88
C ILE A 150 -10.67 19.43 -22.05
N VAL A 151 -10.34 19.05 -23.27
CA VAL A 151 -9.46 17.90 -23.55
C VAL A 151 -8.09 18.10 -22.87
N HIS A 152 -7.51 19.30 -22.95
CA HIS A 152 -6.27 19.62 -22.26
C HIS A 152 -6.40 19.52 -20.72
N LEU A 153 -7.53 19.96 -20.15
CA LEU A 153 -7.84 19.80 -18.74
C LEU A 153 -7.84 18.31 -18.34
N PHE A 154 -8.57 17.46 -19.11
CA PHE A 154 -8.59 16.03 -18.85
C PHE A 154 -7.22 15.38 -18.98
N LYS A 155 -6.43 15.76 -19.99
CA LYS A 155 -5.03 15.32 -20.12
C LYS A 155 -4.19 15.73 -18.90
N SER A 156 -4.45 16.89 -18.30
CA SER A 156 -3.69 17.33 -17.14
C SER A 156 -3.96 16.48 -15.89
N PHE A 157 -5.15 15.88 -15.77
CA PHE A 157 -5.54 15.05 -14.64
C PHE A 157 -5.42 13.55 -14.88
N TRP A 158 -5.75 13.07 -16.08
CA TRP A 158 -5.98 11.64 -16.33
C TRP A 158 -5.12 11.04 -17.46
N LEU A 159 -4.24 11.81 -18.10
CA LEU A 159 -3.33 11.23 -19.10
C LEU A 159 -2.20 10.48 -18.37
N PRO A 160 -2.11 9.14 -18.50
CA PRO A 160 -0.97 8.41 -17.99
C PRO A 160 0.26 8.76 -18.85
N ARG A 161 1.19 9.50 -18.23
CA ARG A 161 2.30 10.17 -18.94
C ARG A 161 3.26 9.19 -19.58
N PHE A 162 3.70 8.22 -18.78
CA PHE A 162 4.66 7.23 -19.25
C PHE A 162 4.04 6.26 -20.26
N TRP A 163 2.85 5.70 -19.93
CA TRP A 163 2.13 4.81 -20.84
C TRP A 163 1.86 5.45 -22.19
N SER A 164 1.39 6.68 -22.22
CA SER A 164 1.08 7.39 -23.48
C SER A 164 2.33 7.61 -24.32
N ALA A 165 3.44 8.02 -23.71
CA ALA A 165 4.71 8.21 -24.39
C ALA A 165 5.29 6.88 -24.89
N MET A 166 5.25 5.81 -24.07
CA MET A 166 5.71 4.48 -24.44
C MET A 166 4.91 3.92 -25.62
N ARG A 167 3.57 4.04 -25.59
CA ARG A 167 2.70 3.62 -26.69
C ARG A 167 3.07 4.34 -27.99
N GLN A 168 3.23 5.66 -27.94
CA GLN A 168 3.62 6.45 -29.11
C GLN A 168 5.00 6.03 -29.61
N TYR A 169 5.98 5.83 -28.73
CA TYR A 169 7.31 5.35 -29.09
C TYR A 169 7.25 4.02 -29.84
N VAL A 170 6.54 3.04 -29.30
CA VAL A 170 6.40 1.70 -29.88
C VAL A 170 5.66 1.70 -31.21
N GLN A 171 4.66 2.57 -31.38
CA GLN A 171 3.86 2.66 -32.61
C GLN A 171 4.57 3.43 -33.73
N VAL A 172 5.25 4.52 -33.40
CA VAL A 172 5.77 5.47 -34.40
C VAL A 172 7.28 5.33 -34.61
N LYS A 173 8.05 5.12 -33.52
CA LYS A 173 9.51 5.14 -33.55
C LYS A 173 10.18 3.77 -33.59
N ALA A 174 9.43 2.68 -33.34
CA ALA A 174 9.99 1.33 -33.33
C ALA A 174 10.21 0.81 -34.77
N GLY A 175 11.06 1.50 -35.53
CA GLY A 175 11.50 1.05 -36.84
C GLY A 175 12.42 -0.16 -36.73
N THR A 176 13.70 0.02 -36.95
CA THR A 176 14.71 -1.04 -36.87
C THR A 176 15.40 -0.96 -35.49
N ASN A 177 15.32 -2.03 -34.71
CA ASN A 177 15.90 -2.10 -33.39
C ASN A 177 17.24 -2.89 -33.42
N TRP A 178 18.33 -2.27 -32.99
CA TRP A 178 19.67 -2.84 -32.93
C TRP A 178 20.21 -2.97 -31.50
N HIS A 179 19.33 -2.90 -30.51
CA HIS A 179 19.70 -3.00 -29.10
C HIS A 179 18.94 -4.13 -28.41
N THR A 180 19.29 -4.41 -27.16
CA THR A 180 18.57 -5.33 -26.28
C THR A 180 17.13 -4.90 -26.06
N PRO A 181 16.21 -5.81 -25.68
CA PRO A 181 16.43 -7.24 -25.44
C PRO A 181 16.52 -8.08 -26.73
N GLY A 182 17.16 -9.25 -26.61
CA GLY A 182 17.50 -10.14 -27.75
C GLY A 182 16.31 -10.69 -28.54
N HIS A 183 15.10 -10.66 -28.01
CA HIS A 183 13.89 -11.05 -28.77
C HIS A 183 13.48 -10.00 -29.82
N ASN A 184 14.07 -8.81 -29.81
CA ASN A 184 13.90 -7.74 -30.79
C ASN A 184 12.42 -7.44 -31.11
N GLY A 185 11.70 -6.91 -30.12
CA GLY A 185 10.26 -6.61 -30.25
C GLY A 185 9.37 -7.84 -30.49
N GLY A 186 9.85 -9.03 -30.16
CA GLY A 186 9.15 -10.29 -30.32
C GLY A 186 9.49 -11.09 -31.60
N ASN A 187 10.35 -10.54 -32.49
CA ASN A 187 10.70 -11.18 -33.75
C ASN A 187 11.30 -12.60 -33.56
N ALA A 188 12.12 -12.79 -32.50
CA ALA A 188 12.71 -14.09 -32.21
C ALA A 188 11.64 -15.16 -31.89
N PHE A 189 10.51 -14.78 -31.35
CA PHE A 189 9.39 -15.69 -31.08
C PHE A 189 8.50 -15.86 -32.33
N SER A 190 8.08 -14.76 -32.97
CA SER A 190 7.15 -14.80 -34.11
C SER A 190 7.74 -15.52 -35.32
N ALA A 191 9.05 -15.41 -35.55
CA ALA A 191 9.76 -16.10 -36.64
C ALA A 191 10.01 -17.59 -36.37
N SER A 192 9.93 -18.04 -35.12
CA SER A 192 10.17 -19.42 -34.75
C SER A 192 8.91 -20.28 -34.94
N PRO A 193 8.95 -21.38 -35.69
CA PRO A 193 7.81 -22.28 -35.79
C PRO A 193 7.45 -22.96 -34.45
N PHE A 194 8.40 -23.02 -33.51
CA PHE A 194 8.20 -23.65 -32.19
C PHE A 194 7.67 -22.67 -31.14
N LEU A 195 8.01 -21.37 -31.26
CA LEU A 195 7.74 -20.38 -30.22
C LEU A 195 6.64 -19.36 -30.62
N ARG A 196 6.14 -19.44 -31.85
CA ARG A 196 5.09 -18.52 -32.35
C ARG A 196 3.86 -18.47 -31.45
N GLY A 197 3.45 -19.63 -30.89
CA GLY A 197 2.31 -19.71 -29.98
C GLY A 197 2.47 -18.86 -28.73
N LEU A 198 3.70 -18.68 -28.21
CA LEU A 198 3.98 -17.76 -27.11
C LEU A 198 3.72 -16.31 -27.51
N HIS A 199 4.21 -15.91 -28.69
CA HIS A 199 4.00 -14.55 -29.20
C HIS A 199 2.52 -14.25 -29.46
N GLU A 200 1.76 -15.20 -29.99
CA GLU A 200 0.33 -15.09 -30.24
C GLU A 200 -0.46 -14.98 -28.93
N ALA A 201 -0.11 -15.80 -27.91
CA ALA A 201 -0.78 -15.82 -26.62
C ALA A 201 -0.60 -14.50 -25.84
N PHE A 202 0.61 -13.92 -25.83
CA PHE A 202 0.90 -12.66 -25.11
C PHE A 202 0.58 -11.41 -25.94
N GLY A 203 0.49 -11.52 -27.26
CA GLY A 203 0.30 -10.40 -28.16
C GLY A 203 1.59 -9.59 -28.40
N SER A 204 1.70 -9.00 -29.58
CA SER A 204 2.91 -8.30 -30.00
C SER A 204 3.28 -7.09 -29.15
N MET A 205 2.30 -6.42 -28.55
CA MET A 205 2.53 -5.17 -27.82
C MET A 205 3.39 -5.36 -26.58
N ILE A 206 3.24 -6.48 -25.86
CA ILE A 206 4.04 -6.75 -24.65
C ILE A 206 5.54 -6.84 -25.00
N PHE A 207 5.88 -7.54 -26.10
CA PHE A 207 7.27 -7.69 -26.52
C PHE A 207 7.84 -6.40 -27.10
N ARG A 208 7.04 -5.61 -27.83
CA ARG A 208 7.46 -4.33 -28.40
C ARG A 208 7.67 -3.25 -27.34
N SER A 209 6.98 -3.34 -26.23
CA SER A 209 7.13 -2.44 -25.07
C SER A 209 8.17 -2.90 -24.05
N ASP A 210 8.73 -4.09 -24.20
CA ASP A 210 9.89 -4.54 -23.43
C ASP A 210 11.16 -3.90 -23.99
N LEU A 211 11.46 -2.72 -23.47
CA LEU A 211 12.57 -1.86 -23.87
C LEU A 211 13.64 -1.90 -22.78
N SER A 212 14.89 -2.02 -23.20
CA SER A 212 16.02 -2.12 -22.24
C SER A 212 17.00 -0.95 -22.38
N VAL A 213 16.56 0.15 -22.92
CA VAL A 213 17.44 1.29 -23.19
C VAL A 213 16.97 2.47 -22.38
N SER A 214 17.92 3.22 -21.84
CA SER A 214 17.72 4.59 -21.43
C SER A 214 17.32 5.41 -22.68
N VAL A 215 16.04 5.39 -22.94
CA VAL A 215 15.52 6.14 -24.06
C VAL A 215 15.28 7.55 -23.56
N GLU A 216 16.07 8.52 -24.03
CA GLU A 216 15.90 9.95 -23.69
C GLU A 216 14.44 10.41 -23.82
N SER A 217 13.70 9.80 -24.75
CA SER A 217 12.29 10.11 -24.97
C SER A 217 11.31 9.49 -23.96
N LEU A 218 11.72 8.51 -23.14
CA LEU A 218 10.85 7.85 -22.14
C LEU A 218 11.34 8.05 -20.70
N GLY A 219 12.65 8.03 -20.50
CA GLY A 219 13.29 8.12 -19.20
C GLY A 219 13.75 6.78 -18.67
N ASP A 220 14.63 6.85 -17.67
CA ASP A 220 15.27 5.72 -17.01
C ASP A 220 15.08 5.84 -15.49
N LEU A 221 14.83 4.72 -14.81
CA LEU A 221 14.79 4.68 -13.34
C LEU A 221 16.12 5.05 -12.70
N SER A 222 17.24 4.85 -13.38
CA SER A 222 18.56 5.20 -12.89
C SER A 222 18.91 6.69 -13.03
N SER A 223 18.12 7.47 -13.77
CA SER A 223 18.33 8.92 -14.00
C SER A 223 17.03 9.72 -13.81
N PRO A 224 16.45 9.69 -12.61
CA PRO A 224 15.12 10.26 -12.35
C PRO A 224 15.10 11.79 -12.28
N GLU A 225 16.25 12.44 -12.26
CA GLU A 225 16.38 13.92 -12.19
C GLU A 225 16.14 14.58 -13.56
N VAL A 226 16.25 13.82 -14.65
CA VAL A 226 15.98 14.32 -16.00
C VAL A 226 14.48 14.41 -16.23
N GLN A 227 14.01 15.53 -16.76
CA GLN A 227 12.60 15.70 -17.11
C GLN A 227 12.23 14.81 -18.31
N THR A 228 11.50 13.73 -18.03
CA THR A 228 11.10 12.70 -18.97
C THR A 228 9.66 12.27 -18.70
N PRO A 229 8.97 11.57 -19.60
CA PRO A 229 7.66 10.99 -19.34
C PRO A 229 7.60 10.13 -18.07
N LEU A 230 8.66 9.39 -17.73
CA LEU A 230 8.75 8.61 -16.51
C LEU A 230 8.80 9.50 -15.26
N SER A 231 9.62 10.54 -15.25
CA SER A 231 9.69 11.47 -14.12
C SER A 231 8.39 12.24 -13.94
N GLU A 232 7.73 12.60 -15.03
CA GLU A 232 6.40 13.24 -15.00
C GLU A 232 5.32 12.30 -14.46
N ALA A 233 5.34 11.00 -14.81
CA ALA A 233 4.43 9.98 -14.28
C ALA A 233 4.61 9.82 -12.76
N GLN A 234 5.85 9.74 -12.28
CA GLN A 234 6.14 9.68 -10.84
C GLN A 234 5.70 10.94 -10.10
N LYS A 235 5.87 12.13 -10.73
CA LYS A 235 5.34 13.39 -10.19
C LYS A 235 3.82 13.38 -10.14
N MET A 236 3.14 12.91 -11.17
CA MET A 236 1.68 12.76 -11.17
C MET A 236 1.23 11.79 -10.07
N SER A 237 1.92 10.66 -9.88
CA SER A 237 1.65 9.76 -8.76
C SER A 237 1.80 10.43 -7.41
N SER A 238 2.81 11.30 -7.22
CA SER A 238 2.93 12.09 -5.99
C SER A 238 1.69 12.94 -5.73
N GLU A 239 1.14 13.51 -6.78
CA GLU A 239 -0.07 14.32 -6.72
C GLU A 239 -1.33 13.50 -6.44
N ILE A 240 -1.45 12.31 -7.07
CA ILE A 240 -2.57 11.39 -6.89
C ILE A 240 -2.61 10.86 -5.46
N PHE A 241 -1.47 10.46 -4.92
CA PHE A 241 -1.37 9.90 -3.57
C PHE A 241 -1.21 10.96 -2.46
N GLY A 242 -0.98 12.23 -2.79
CA GLY A 242 -0.80 13.30 -1.80
C GLY A 242 0.56 13.27 -1.09
N SER A 243 1.62 12.80 -1.78
CA SER A 243 2.99 12.76 -1.27
C SER A 243 3.85 13.90 -1.81
N ALA A 244 4.96 14.21 -1.14
CA ALA A 244 5.98 15.12 -1.67
C ALA A 244 6.81 14.46 -2.77
N LEU A 245 6.96 13.12 -2.69
CA LEU A 245 7.72 12.33 -3.65
C LEU A 245 7.10 10.94 -3.76
N SER A 246 6.89 10.46 -4.99
CA SER A 246 6.62 9.05 -5.28
C SER A 246 7.68 8.49 -6.20
N ARG A 247 8.09 7.23 -5.96
CA ARG A 247 9.06 6.52 -6.80
C ARG A 247 8.53 5.15 -7.17
N TYR A 248 8.65 4.81 -8.45
CA TYR A 248 8.30 3.49 -8.98
C TYR A 248 9.40 2.49 -8.68
N VAL A 249 9.00 1.29 -8.30
CA VAL A 249 9.89 0.18 -7.97
C VAL A 249 9.40 -1.08 -8.68
N THR A 250 10.25 -1.70 -9.50
CA THR A 250 9.91 -2.86 -10.31
C THR A 250 10.22 -4.21 -9.66
N ASN A 251 10.83 -4.20 -8.47
CA ASN A 251 11.20 -5.42 -7.73
C ASN A 251 10.42 -5.59 -6.42
N GLY A 252 9.19 -5.04 -6.36
CA GLY A 252 8.29 -5.15 -5.22
C GLY A 252 8.69 -4.30 -4.02
N THR A 253 7.78 -4.24 -3.04
CA THR A 253 8.02 -3.57 -1.76
C THR A 253 9.23 -4.15 -1.02
N SER A 254 9.64 -5.38 -1.34
CA SER A 254 10.89 -5.95 -0.81
C SER A 254 12.12 -5.13 -1.16
N THR A 255 12.19 -4.55 -2.35
CA THR A 255 13.25 -3.61 -2.75
C THR A 255 13.02 -2.25 -2.12
N SER A 256 11.77 -1.77 -2.07
CA SER A 256 11.42 -0.50 -1.41
C SER A 256 11.90 -0.47 0.04
N ASN A 257 11.63 -1.54 0.81
CA ASN A 257 12.06 -1.66 2.21
C ASN A 257 13.59 -1.59 2.35
N LYS A 258 14.33 -2.34 1.52
CA LYS A 258 15.79 -2.36 1.57
C LYS A 258 16.40 -1.00 1.23
N ALA A 259 15.98 -0.40 0.12
CA ALA A 259 16.50 0.88 -0.32
C ALA A 259 16.20 2.00 0.70
N MET A 260 14.96 2.03 1.21
CA MET A 260 14.56 3.03 2.21
C MET A 260 15.35 2.89 3.52
N LEU A 261 15.48 1.68 4.07
CA LEU A 261 16.23 1.51 5.33
C LEU A 261 17.70 1.82 5.17
N MET A 262 18.32 1.48 4.04
CA MET A 262 19.70 1.86 3.74
C MET A 262 19.87 3.38 3.56
N THR A 263 18.85 4.07 3.06
CA THR A 263 18.85 5.54 2.97
C THR A 263 18.73 6.19 4.36
N LEU A 264 17.82 5.68 5.18
CA LEU A 264 17.44 6.32 6.44
C LEU A 264 18.37 5.97 7.60
N LEU A 265 19.02 4.80 7.59
CA LEU A 265 19.74 4.24 8.72
C LEU A 265 21.21 4.01 8.39
N LYS A 266 22.04 4.11 9.43
CA LYS A 266 23.43 3.67 9.41
C LYS A 266 23.61 2.43 10.29
N PRO A 267 24.65 1.62 10.07
CA PRO A 267 24.96 0.50 10.93
C PRO A 267 24.99 0.91 12.40
N GLY A 268 24.39 0.10 13.27
CA GLY A 268 24.28 0.34 14.71
C GLY A 268 23.13 1.25 15.16
N GLU A 269 22.43 1.95 14.26
CA GLU A 269 21.28 2.76 14.65
C GLU A 269 20.06 1.89 14.98
N VAL A 270 19.33 2.30 16.00
CA VAL A 270 18.18 1.53 16.53
C VAL A 270 16.92 1.81 15.72
N VAL A 271 16.17 0.75 15.45
CA VAL A 271 14.83 0.81 14.88
C VAL A 271 13.84 0.07 15.80
N LEU A 272 12.70 0.68 16.06
CA LEU A 272 11.55 -0.03 16.59
C LEU A 272 10.82 -0.68 15.42
N VAL A 273 10.49 -1.96 15.56
CA VAL A 273 9.87 -2.69 14.45
C VAL A 273 8.85 -3.69 14.96
N ASP A 274 7.71 -3.73 14.28
CA ASP A 274 6.71 -4.77 14.48
C ASP A 274 7.33 -6.15 14.20
N ARG A 275 7.32 -7.05 15.19
CA ARG A 275 7.85 -8.40 15.03
C ARG A 275 7.13 -9.19 13.93
N ASN A 276 5.89 -8.84 13.69
CA ASN A 276 4.98 -9.37 12.69
C ASN A 276 5.20 -8.77 11.28
N CYS A 277 6.24 -7.98 11.07
CA CYS A 277 6.52 -7.41 9.75
C CYS A 277 6.96 -8.47 8.74
N HIS A 278 6.77 -8.15 7.46
CA HIS A 278 7.18 -9.01 6.36
C HIS A 278 8.70 -9.24 6.34
N LYS A 279 9.14 -10.43 5.90
CA LYS A 279 10.57 -10.80 5.81
C LYS A 279 11.46 -9.75 5.14
N SER A 280 10.94 -8.96 4.22
CA SER A 280 11.73 -7.93 3.53
C SER A 280 12.18 -6.79 4.45
N VAL A 281 11.43 -6.47 5.51
CA VAL A 281 11.85 -5.51 6.54
C VAL A 281 13.03 -6.09 7.34
N HIS A 282 12.95 -7.36 7.73
CA HIS A 282 14.06 -8.03 8.41
C HIS A 282 15.31 -8.12 7.52
N HIS A 283 15.14 -8.43 6.20
CA HIS A 283 16.26 -8.37 5.25
C HIS A 283 16.85 -6.95 5.15
N ALA A 284 15.99 -5.93 5.19
CA ALA A 284 16.44 -4.54 5.16
C ALA A 284 17.23 -4.15 6.44
N ILE A 285 16.86 -4.69 7.60
CA ILE A 285 17.61 -4.55 8.85
C ILE A 285 19.00 -5.18 8.73
N VAL A 286 19.07 -6.42 8.21
CA VAL A 286 20.36 -7.09 7.97
C VAL A 286 21.23 -6.27 7.01
N THR A 287 20.68 -5.82 5.89
CA THR A 287 21.46 -5.10 4.86
C THR A 287 21.89 -3.70 5.31
N SER A 288 21.06 -2.98 6.06
CA SER A 288 21.42 -1.66 6.62
C SER A 288 22.37 -1.76 7.83
N GLY A 289 22.42 -2.92 8.51
CA GLY A 289 23.15 -3.08 9.76
C GLY A 289 22.49 -2.38 10.94
N ALA A 290 21.19 -2.05 10.84
CA ALA A 290 20.43 -1.48 11.93
C ALA A 290 20.23 -2.49 13.07
N VAL A 291 19.96 -1.99 14.25
CA VAL A 291 19.68 -2.77 15.47
C VAL A 291 18.18 -2.79 15.68
N PRO A 292 17.50 -3.91 15.45
CA PRO A 292 16.08 -3.98 15.70
C PRO A 292 15.80 -4.08 17.19
N HIS A 293 14.78 -3.35 17.62
CA HIS A 293 14.09 -3.54 18.88
C HIS A 293 12.65 -3.93 18.53
N TYR A 294 12.32 -5.21 18.78
CA TYR A 294 11.03 -5.76 18.35
C TYR A 294 9.93 -5.36 19.32
N LEU A 295 8.85 -4.81 18.75
CA LEU A 295 7.62 -4.55 19.47
C LEU A 295 6.90 -5.86 19.77
N PRO A 296 6.20 -5.96 20.91
CA PRO A 296 5.47 -7.17 21.27
C PRO A 296 4.27 -7.35 20.34
N SER A 297 4.29 -8.39 19.52
CA SER A 297 3.15 -8.81 18.69
C SER A 297 2.41 -9.95 19.39
N ARG A 298 1.09 -9.94 19.31
CA ARG A 298 0.24 -10.96 19.95
C ARG A 298 -0.09 -12.05 18.94
N TRP A 299 0.13 -13.30 19.32
CA TRP A 299 -0.29 -14.46 18.54
C TRP A 299 -1.68 -14.90 18.97
N ASN A 300 -2.59 -15.03 18.03
CA ASN A 300 -3.91 -15.61 18.24
C ASN A 300 -3.88 -17.08 17.84
N ALA A 301 -3.74 -17.97 18.81
CA ALA A 301 -3.62 -19.41 18.57
C ALA A 301 -4.92 -20.02 17.99
N ARG A 302 -6.10 -19.48 18.36
CA ARG A 302 -7.40 -19.92 17.86
C ARG A 302 -7.52 -19.75 16.34
N LEU A 303 -7.08 -18.62 15.82
CA LEU A 303 -7.18 -18.28 14.39
C LEU A 303 -5.87 -18.53 13.63
N GLY A 304 -4.75 -18.74 14.31
CA GLY A 304 -3.44 -18.90 13.69
C GLY A 304 -2.95 -17.62 13.01
N VAL A 305 -3.22 -16.46 13.59
CA VAL A 305 -2.88 -15.14 13.05
C VAL A 305 -2.17 -14.24 14.07
N TRP A 306 -1.48 -13.24 13.58
CA TRP A 306 -0.87 -12.20 14.41
C TRP A 306 -1.82 -11.01 14.57
N GLY A 307 -2.03 -10.58 15.80
CA GLY A 307 -2.73 -9.34 16.11
C GLY A 307 -1.84 -8.11 15.95
N PRO A 308 -2.42 -6.91 16.00
CA PRO A 308 -1.68 -5.65 15.93
C PRO A 308 -0.91 -5.39 17.23
N VAL A 309 0.10 -4.52 17.16
CA VAL A 309 0.78 -3.93 18.32
C VAL A 309 -0.11 -2.81 18.88
N SER A 310 -0.33 -2.78 20.20
CA SER A 310 -1.10 -1.70 20.81
C SER A 310 -0.34 -0.38 20.81
N LEU A 311 -1.07 0.74 20.79
CA LEU A 311 -0.44 2.06 20.90
C LEU A 311 0.32 2.24 22.23
N ALA A 312 -0.19 1.66 23.30
CA ALA A 312 0.47 1.69 24.61
C ALA A 312 1.80 0.93 24.59
N ASP A 313 1.87 -0.23 23.91
CA ASP A 313 3.12 -0.97 23.75
C ASP A 313 4.15 -0.18 22.93
N VAL A 314 3.71 0.52 21.87
CA VAL A 314 4.58 1.41 21.07
C VAL A 314 5.14 2.53 21.93
N GLU A 315 4.30 3.18 22.73
CA GLU A 315 4.71 4.29 23.60
C GLU A 315 5.68 3.81 24.69
N ALA A 316 5.36 2.70 25.35
CA ALA A 316 6.20 2.10 26.39
C ALA A 316 7.60 1.70 25.88
N GLU A 317 7.67 1.10 24.68
CA GLU A 317 8.96 0.74 24.08
C GLU A 317 9.76 1.97 23.61
N LEU A 318 9.10 3.03 23.15
CA LEU A 318 9.76 4.32 22.89
C LEU A 318 10.38 4.91 24.15
N GLU A 319 9.66 4.93 25.27
CA GLU A 319 10.15 5.42 26.55
C GLU A 319 11.31 4.60 27.09
N LYS A 320 11.21 3.28 27.03
CA LYS A 320 12.25 2.34 27.46
C LYS A 320 13.55 2.55 26.66
N THR A 321 13.47 2.66 25.35
CA THR A 321 14.64 2.88 24.52
C THR A 321 15.23 4.29 24.66
N ALA A 322 14.45 5.29 25.03
CA ALA A 322 14.94 6.66 25.28
C ALA A 322 15.88 6.75 26.50
N THR A 323 15.79 5.82 27.44
CA THR A 323 16.63 5.76 28.64
C THR A 323 17.89 4.88 28.49
N MET A 324 18.03 4.18 27.35
CA MET A 324 19.17 3.31 27.12
C MET A 324 20.47 4.12 26.93
N PRO A 325 21.64 3.62 27.40
CA PRO A 325 22.92 4.29 27.25
C PRO A 325 23.36 4.33 25.77
N GLU A 326 24.25 5.27 25.45
CA GLU A 326 24.90 5.29 24.13
C GLU A 326 25.73 4.03 23.90
N ARG A 327 25.72 3.54 22.66
CA ARG A 327 26.43 2.32 22.25
C ARG A 327 27.72 2.64 21.53
N ARG A 328 28.74 1.84 21.77
CA ARG A 328 29.91 1.80 20.89
C ARG A 328 29.69 0.73 19.84
N VAL A 329 29.64 1.13 18.61
CA VAL A 329 29.64 0.24 17.45
C VAL A 329 31.09 0.11 17.00
N PRO A 330 31.64 -1.11 16.81
CA PRO A 330 32.93 -1.28 16.15
C PRO A 330 32.90 -0.48 14.85
N ASP A 331 33.97 0.16 14.51
CA ASP A 331 34.11 1.00 13.30
C ASP A 331 33.34 2.34 13.27
N ALA A 332 32.54 2.67 14.27
CA ALA A 332 31.97 4.01 14.38
C ALA A 332 32.94 4.99 15.03
N SER A 333 33.18 6.13 14.40
CA SER A 333 34.05 7.21 14.92
C SER A 333 33.51 7.88 16.19
N SER A 334 32.23 7.60 16.54
CA SER A 334 31.54 8.15 17.71
C SER A 334 30.50 7.16 18.25
N PRO A 335 30.13 7.22 19.55
CA PRO A 335 29.04 6.45 20.10
C PRO A 335 27.74 6.71 19.33
N VAL A 336 26.96 5.65 19.06
CA VAL A 336 25.68 5.73 18.39
C VAL A 336 24.58 5.82 19.45
N SER A 337 23.65 6.75 19.26
CA SER A 337 22.52 6.92 20.17
C SER A 337 21.66 5.66 20.22
N SER A 338 21.26 5.26 21.43
CA SER A 338 20.30 4.17 21.63
C SER A 338 18.86 4.57 21.31
N ARG A 339 18.60 5.86 21.09
CA ARG A 339 17.28 6.33 20.71
C ARG A 339 16.93 5.84 19.30
N PRO A 340 15.75 5.26 19.11
CA PRO A 340 15.32 4.84 17.79
C PRO A 340 15.33 6.00 16.81
N ARG A 341 15.74 5.73 15.59
CA ARG A 341 15.64 6.66 14.46
C ARG A 341 14.36 6.48 13.67
N LEU A 342 13.81 5.27 13.70
CA LEU A 342 12.70 4.86 12.87
C LEU A 342 11.79 3.91 13.65
N LEU A 343 10.49 4.11 13.54
CA LEU A 343 9.45 3.15 13.89
C LEU A 343 8.92 2.56 12.58
N ILE A 344 8.90 1.23 12.46
CA ILE A 344 8.39 0.50 11.30
C ILE A 344 7.17 -0.31 11.73
N LEU A 345 6.01 -0.03 11.13
CA LEU A 345 4.78 -0.79 11.34
C LEU A 345 4.18 -1.25 10.03
N THR A 346 3.59 -2.44 10.04
CA THR A 346 2.68 -2.90 8.99
C THR A 346 1.29 -2.31 9.28
N THR A 347 0.99 -1.14 8.69
CA THR A 347 -0.19 -0.34 9.04
C THR A 347 -1.51 -0.91 8.54
N CYS A 348 -1.46 -1.86 7.62
CA CYS A 348 -2.56 -2.76 7.26
C CYS A 348 -2.03 -4.19 7.36
N THR A 349 -2.49 -4.94 8.37
CA THR A 349 -2.07 -6.33 8.52
C THR A 349 -2.61 -7.21 7.39
N TYR A 350 -2.08 -8.40 7.28
CA TYR A 350 -2.51 -9.37 6.27
C TYR A 350 -4.01 -9.66 6.36
N GLU A 351 -4.53 -9.77 7.57
CA GLU A 351 -5.94 -10.01 7.88
C GLU A 351 -6.79 -8.73 7.80
N GLY A 352 -6.19 -7.58 7.56
CA GLY A 352 -6.88 -6.31 7.34
C GLY A 352 -7.16 -5.50 8.61
N VAL A 353 -6.34 -5.61 9.64
CA VAL A 353 -6.37 -4.67 10.76
C VAL A 353 -5.64 -3.40 10.37
N LEU A 354 -6.33 -2.26 10.40
CA LEU A 354 -5.82 -0.93 10.07
C LEU A 354 -5.46 -0.18 11.35
N TYR A 355 -4.27 0.41 11.36
CA TYR A 355 -3.81 1.25 12.46
C TYR A 355 -4.32 2.69 12.35
N PRO A 356 -4.60 3.37 13.49
CA PRO A 356 -4.83 4.81 13.53
C PRO A 356 -3.50 5.54 13.30
N VAL A 357 -3.09 5.64 12.04
CA VAL A 357 -1.77 6.16 11.65
C VAL A 357 -1.49 7.58 12.16
N TRP A 358 -2.54 8.37 12.39
CA TRP A 358 -2.41 9.73 12.95
C TRP A 358 -1.95 9.73 14.42
N GLU A 359 -2.37 8.74 15.21
CA GLU A 359 -1.91 8.58 16.58
C GLU A 359 -0.44 8.16 16.63
N VAL A 360 -0.09 7.17 15.81
CA VAL A 360 1.30 6.71 15.67
C VAL A 360 2.20 7.85 15.21
N ALA A 361 1.77 8.63 14.21
CA ALA A 361 2.52 9.80 13.72
C ALA A 361 2.73 10.83 14.83
N ARG A 362 1.70 11.09 15.66
CA ARG A 362 1.77 12.01 16.80
C ARG A 362 2.80 11.56 17.84
N PHE A 363 2.85 10.25 18.16
CA PHE A 363 3.87 9.71 19.05
C PHE A 363 5.27 9.88 18.50
N CYS A 364 5.46 9.51 17.24
CA CYS A 364 6.75 9.61 16.55
C CYS A 364 7.27 11.06 16.50
N GLU A 365 6.39 12.02 16.18
CA GLU A 365 6.72 13.45 16.19
C GLU A 365 7.17 13.93 17.56
N ARG A 366 6.48 13.56 18.64
CA ARG A 366 6.87 13.93 20.01
C ARG A 366 8.22 13.33 20.41
N ALA A 367 8.45 12.06 20.01
CA ALA A 367 9.68 11.34 20.34
C ALA A 367 10.88 11.71 19.47
N GLY A 368 10.69 12.42 18.36
CA GLY A 368 11.74 12.71 17.37
C GLY A 368 12.17 11.47 16.58
N VAL A 369 11.25 10.53 16.37
CA VAL A 369 11.41 9.28 15.63
C VAL A 369 10.67 9.39 14.30
N LEU A 370 11.24 8.89 13.22
CA LEU A 370 10.54 8.83 11.93
C LEU A 370 9.55 7.67 11.93
N PHE A 371 8.41 7.86 11.31
CA PHE A 371 7.41 6.81 11.12
C PHE A 371 7.45 6.27 9.69
N TYR A 372 7.67 4.97 9.56
CA TYR A 372 7.69 4.21 8.31
C TYR A 372 6.55 3.19 8.30
N ALA A 373 5.65 3.32 7.34
CA ALA A 373 4.52 2.43 7.14
C ALA A 373 4.79 1.42 6.02
N ASP A 374 4.81 0.13 6.34
CA ASP A 374 4.64 -0.92 5.34
C ASP A 374 3.14 -1.07 5.07
N GLU A 375 2.71 -0.46 3.99
CA GLU A 375 1.30 -0.40 3.54
C GLU A 375 1.10 -1.27 2.28
N ALA A 376 1.84 -2.39 2.20
CA ALA A 376 1.84 -3.26 1.03
C ALA A 376 0.46 -3.83 0.66
N TRP A 377 -0.49 -3.86 1.60
CA TRP A 377 -1.81 -4.47 1.44
C TRP A 377 -2.96 -3.46 1.31
N ALA A 378 -2.67 -2.18 1.18
CA ALA A 378 -3.70 -1.14 1.33
C ALA A 378 -3.53 0.08 0.41
N ALA A 379 -2.96 -0.10 -0.78
CA ALA A 379 -2.70 0.99 -1.71
C ALA A 379 -3.97 1.77 -2.14
N TYR A 380 -5.15 1.14 -2.10
CA TYR A 380 -6.44 1.72 -2.49
C TYR A 380 -7.12 2.59 -1.43
N MET A 381 -6.73 2.49 -0.15
CA MET A 381 -7.43 3.18 0.96
C MET A 381 -7.53 4.69 0.77
N GLY A 382 -6.53 5.30 0.12
CA GLY A 382 -6.52 6.72 -0.19
C GLY A 382 -7.65 7.21 -1.09
N PHE A 383 -8.40 6.32 -1.72
CA PHE A 383 -9.33 6.65 -2.80
C PHE A 383 -10.80 6.53 -2.41
N HIS A 384 -11.11 6.10 -1.17
CA HIS A 384 -12.49 6.00 -0.72
C HIS A 384 -12.69 6.55 0.71
N PRO A 385 -13.77 7.31 0.97
CA PRO A 385 -14.04 7.95 2.27
C PRO A 385 -14.33 6.97 3.41
N PHE A 386 -14.71 5.72 3.14
CA PHE A 386 -14.87 4.67 4.15
C PHE A 386 -13.64 4.56 5.07
N TYR A 387 -12.44 4.77 4.52
CA TYR A 387 -11.18 4.70 5.27
C TYR A 387 -10.84 6.02 5.97
N THR A 388 -11.86 6.70 6.48
CA THR A 388 -11.73 7.95 7.24
C THR A 388 -12.39 7.77 8.61
N HIS A 389 -11.66 8.10 9.66
CA HIS A 389 -12.17 8.15 11.03
C HIS A 389 -12.52 9.59 11.39
N THR A 390 -13.69 9.83 11.95
CA THR A 390 -14.05 11.15 12.50
C THR A 390 -13.92 11.11 14.01
N ASP A 391 -12.99 11.90 14.55
CA ASP A 391 -12.81 12.05 15.98
C ASP A 391 -14.10 12.55 16.62
N PRO A 392 -14.72 11.82 17.54
CA PRO A 392 -16.04 12.16 18.09
C PRO A 392 -16.03 13.42 18.97
N VAL A 393 -14.85 13.82 19.47
CA VAL A 393 -14.71 14.98 20.36
C VAL A 393 -14.44 16.25 19.58
N THR A 394 -13.53 16.17 18.62
CA THR A 394 -13.08 17.35 17.86
C THR A 394 -13.78 17.53 16.51
N GLY A 395 -14.55 16.52 16.06
CA GLY A 395 -15.15 16.46 14.72
C GLY A 395 -14.11 16.38 13.60
N ARG A 396 -12.84 16.17 13.92
CA ARG A 396 -11.75 16.16 12.96
C ARG A 396 -11.70 14.81 12.25
N ALA A 397 -11.73 14.85 10.94
CA ALA A 397 -11.58 13.65 10.12
C ALA A 397 -10.10 13.30 9.89
N MET A 398 -9.75 12.05 10.17
CA MET A 398 -8.42 11.46 10.06
C MET A 398 -8.48 10.25 9.13
N ARG A 399 -7.43 9.99 8.37
CA ARG A 399 -7.41 8.95 7.35
C ARG A 399 -6.52 7.79 7.75
N TYR A 400 -6.96 6.57 7.45
CA TYR A 400 -6.20 5.33 7.72
C TYR A 400 -5.02 5.14 6.77
N ASN A 401 -5.06 5.64 5.53
CA ASN A 401 -3.92 5.51 4.65
C ASN A 401 -2.72 6.32 5.18
N ALA A 402 -1.56 5.68 5.18
CA ALA A 402 -0.34 6.26 5.73
C ALA A 402 0.17 7.45 4.90
N VAL A 403 -0.10 7.46 3.61
CA VAL A 403 0.24 8.59 2.73
C VAL A 403 -0.86 9.64 2.84
N ASN A 404 -0.70 10.61 3.73
CA ASN A 404 -1.60 11.75 3.79
C ASN A 404 -0.86 13.03 4.19
N GLU A 405 -1.38 14.18 3.71
CA GLU A 405 -0.73 15.48 3.88
C GLU A 405 -0.68 15.97 5.34
N ARG A 406 -1.57 15.47 6.23
CA ARG A 406 -1.84 16.12 7.51
C ARG A 406 -1.35 15.40 8.74
N ALA A 407 -1.39 14.08 8.74
CA ALA A 407 -1.14 13.30 9.95
C ALA A 407 -0.76 11.84 9.65
N GLY A 408 -0.13 11.58 8.52
CA GLY A 408 0.30 10.25 8.13
C GLY A 408 1.74 9.93 8.51
N ALA A 409 2.22 8.79 8.02
CA ALA A 409 3.60 8.38 8.16
C ALA A 409 4.53 9.34 7.39
N HIS A 410 5.80 9.39 7.80
CA HIS A 410 6.83 10.09 7.03
C HIS A 410 7.12 9.40 5.71
N PHE A 411 7.02 8.06 5.72
CA PHE A 411 7.21 7.20 4.54
C PHE A 411 6.16 6.11 4.50
N ALA A 412 5.73 5.78 3.30
CA ALA A 412 4.91 4.60 3.06
C ALA A 412 5.40 3.83 1.84
N VAL A 413 5.33 2.51 1.88
CA VAL A 413 5.61 1.65 0.75
C VAL A 413 4.40 0.78 0.44
N GLN A 414 4.04 0.74 -0.84
CA GLN A 414 2.83 0.07 -1.29
C GLN A 414 3.15 -0.93 -2.39
N SER A 415 2.69 -2.18 -2.24
CA SER A 415 2.68 -3.15 -3.34
C SER A 415 1.45 -2.89 -4.22
N THR A 416 1.60 -1.98 -5.17
CA THR A 416 0.51 -1.56 -6.07
C THR A 416 -0.17 -2.77 -6.72
N HIS A 417 0.61 -3.77 -7.13
CA HIS A 417 0.12 -4.98 -7.79
C HIS A 417 -0.78 -5.87 -6.94
N LYS A 418 -0.76 -5.77 -5.61
CA LYS A 418 -1.57 -6.63 -4.76
C LYS A 418 -3.05 -6.24 -4.74
N THR A 419 -3.34 -4.95 -4.87
CA THR A 419 -4.69 -4.43 -4.64
C THR A 419 -5.20 -3.50 -5.74
N MET A 420 -4.30 -2.97 -6.58
CA MET A 420 -4.60 -2.12 -7.74
C MET A 420 -4.19 -2.81 -9.05
N ALA A 421 -4.65 -2.30 -10.19
CA ALA A 421 -4.43 -2.89 -11.50
C ALA A 421 -2.99 -2.66 -12.01
N SER A 422 -2.05 -3.45 -11.51
CA SER A 422 -0.65 -3.41 -11.93
C SER A 422 -0.07 -4.82 -12.02
N PHE A 423 0.98 -4.98 -12.84
CA PHE A 423 1.68 -6.26 -12.93
C PHE A 423 2.38 -6.62 -11.62
N SER A 424 2.49 -7.92 -11.32
CA SER A 424 3.24 -8.43 -10.17
C SER A 424 4.63 -7.82 -10.10
N GLN A 425 5.14 -7.59 -8.89
CA GLN A 425 6.38 -6.87 -8.55
C GLN A 425 6.28 -5.33 -8.62
N ALA A 426 5.25 -4.76 -9.24
CA ALA A 426 5.09 -3.31 -9.27
C ALA A 426 4.76 -2.74 -7.88
N SER A 427 5.53 -1.76 -7.44
CA SER A 427 5.46 -1.13 -6.11
C SER A 427 5.75 0.36 -6.20
N MET A 428 5.32 1.11 -5.18
CA MET A 428 5.64 2.54 -5.03
C MET A 428 6.21 2.83 -3.65
N ILE A 429 7.17 3.74 -3.60
CA ILE A 429 7.63 4.42 -2.40
C ILE A 429 6.99 5.81 -2.38
N HIS A 430 6.44 6.20 -1.24
CA HIS A 430 5.89 7.54 -1.01
C HIS A 430 6.60 8.21 0.15
N VAL A 431 6.98 9.47 -0.05
CA VAL A 431 7.59 10.32 0.97
C VAL A 431 6.65 11.48 1.25
N SER A 432 6.31 11.70 2.50
CA SER A 432 5.32 12.70 2.90
C SER A 432 5.85 14.13 2.78
N THR A 433 4.92 15.09 2.63
CA THR A 433 5.21 16.53 2.72
C THR A 433 5.78 16.89 4.10
N ARG A 434 5.31 16.21 5.17
CA ARG A 434 5.81 16.44 6.52
C ARG A 434 7.30 16.12 6.65
N PHE A 435 7.77 15.00 6.07
CA PHE A 435 9.19 14.67 6.06
C PHE A 435 10.03 15.74 5.34
N LYS A 436 9.55 16.23 4.19
CA LYS A 436 10.22 17.33 3.47
C LYS A 436 10.33 18.56 4.35
N GLN A 437 9.27 18.95 5.06
CA GLN A 437 9.27 20.09 6.00
C GLN A 437 10.26 19.87 7.15
N LEU A 438 10.34 18.66 7.74
CA LEU A 438 11.32 18.34 8.79
C LEU A 438 12.76 18.55 8.33
N LEU A 439 13.05 18.33 7.06
CA LEU A 439 14.38 18.54 6.49
C LEU A 439 14.68 20.02 6.23
N GLU A 440 13.76 20.75 5.60
CA GLU A 440 14.03 22.07 5.01
C GLU A 440 13.59 23.22 5.91
N GLU A 441 12.50 23.09 6.63
CA GLU A 441 11.81 24.21 7.29
C GLU A 441 11.78 24.08 8.82
N ASP A 442 11.67 22.86 9.36
CA ASP A 442 11.42 22.62 10.77
C ASP A 442 12.69 22.70 11.61
N ALA A 443 12.72 23.64 12.57
CA ALA A 443 13.84 23.83 13.49
C ALA A 443 13.79 22.92 14.74
N SER A 444 12.85 21.99 14.84
CA SER A 444 12.63 21.11 15.99
C SER A 444 13.93 20.43 16.44
N PRO A 445 14.31 20.57 17.72
CA PRO A 445 15.57 20.00 18.23
C PRO A 445 15.66 18.48 18.11
N GLN A 446 14.53 17.77 18.26
CA GLN A 446 14.44 16.30 18.19
C GLN A 446 14.79 15.74 16.82
N PHE A 447 14.60 16.52 15.73
CA PHE A 447 14.96 16.13 14.36
C PHE A 447 16.28 16.74 13.86
N ARG A 448 17.10 17.36 14.75
CA ARG A 448 18.40 17.92 14.34
C ARG A 448 19.33 16.87 13.72
N TRP A 449 19.26 15.63 14.17
CA TRP A 449 20.04 14.51 13.64
C TRP A 449 19.71 14.25 12.16
N LEU A 450 18.43 14.35 11.78
CA LEU A 450 17.94 14.14 10.42
C LEU A 450 18.50 15.20 9.46
N ARG A 451 18.42 16.47 9.85
CA ARG A 451 18.99 17.58 9.05
C ARG A 451 20.51 17.50 8.89
N ARG A 452 21.21 16.98 9.89
CA ARG A 452 22.65 16.72 9.77
C ARG A 452 22.97 15.57 8.82
N ARG A 453 22.13 14.52 8.80
CA ARG A 453 22.30 13.36 7.93
C ARG A 453 22.21 13.74 6.46
N PHE A 454 21.20 14.50 6.11
CA PHE A 454 20.94 14.94 4.73
C PHE A 454 21.34 16.40 4.52
N ALA A 455 22.47 16.80 5.10
CA ALA A 455 22.95 18.16 4.92
C ALA A 455 23.61 18.36 3.54
N LEU A 456 23.20 19.44 2.88
CA LEU A 456 23.85 19.97 1.68
C LEU A 456 24.19 21.44 1.96
N ASN A 457 25.45 21.80 1.81
CA ASN A 457 25.95 23.16 2.13
C ASN A 457 25.59 23.64 3.56
N GLY A 458 25.59 22.72 4.54
CA GLY A 458 25.30 23.01 5.94
C GLY A 458 23.83 23.07 6.34
N HIS A 459 22.90 22.92 5.40
CA HIS A 459 21.46 22.91 5.63
C HIS A 459 20.86 21.53 5.28
N GLY A 460 19.78 21.13 5.95
CA GLY A 460 19.03 19.93 5.60
C GLY A 460 18.44 20.06 4.19
N SER A 461 18.54 19.02 3.37
CA SER A 461 18.15 19.05 1.97
C SER A 461 17.34 17.84 1.58
N PHE A 462 16.15 18.10 1.05
CA PHE A 462 15.30 17.06 0.46
C PHE A 462 15.89 16.52 -0.85
N GLU A 463 16.63 17.34 -1.58
CA GLU A 463 17.37 16.94 -2.77
C GLU A 463 18.46 15.92 -2.43
N LYS A 464 19.24 16.16 -1.35
CA LYS A 464 20.25 15.20 -0.88
C LYS A 464 19.63 13.87 -0.46
N PHE A 465 18.50 13.90 0.26
CA PHE A 465 17.75 12.68 0.58
C PHE A 465 17.29 11.94 -0.68
N THR A 466 16.75 12.65 -1.66
CA THR A 466 16.26 12.07 -2.92
C THR A 466 17.41 11.42 -3.70
N HIS A 467 18.56 12.09 -3.76
CA HIS A 467 19.76 11.54 -4.38
C HIS A 467 20.20 10.23 -3.69
N ASP A 468 20.32 10.23 -2.36
CA ASP A 468 20.73 9.04 -1.60
C ASP A 468 19.76 7.87 -1.77
N LEU A 469 18.44 8.15 -1.80
CA LEU A 469 17.43 7.14 -2.08
C LEU A 469 17.63 6.51 -3.47
N HIS A 470 17.93 7.32 -4.49
CA HIS A 470 18.19 6.82 -5.84
C HIS A 470 19.44 5.95 -5.87
N GLU A 471 20.53 6.35 -5.19
CA GLU A 471 21.74 5.53 -5.12
C GLU A 471 21.43 4.14 -4.53
N PHE A 472 20.68 4.06 -3.43
CA PHE A 472 20.31 2.77 -2.86
C PHE A 472 19.27 2.00 -3.68
N LEU A 473 18.40 2.65 -4.43
CA LEU A 473 17.54 1.97 -5.39
C LEU A 473 18.35 1.29 -6.51
N ARG A 474 19.43 1.93 -7.00
CA ARG A 474 20.33 1.34 -8.01
C ARG A 474 21.00 0.05 -7.53
N TYR A 475 21.25 -0.12 -6.21
CA TYR A 475 21.84 -1.36 -5.68
C TYR A 475 20.90 -2.58 -5.83
N TRP A 476 19.60 -2.34 -5.90
CA TRP A 476 18.58 -3.38 -5.86
C TRP A 476 17.77 -3.51 -7.15
N HIS A 477 17.74 -2.48 -7.97
CA HIS A 477 17.09 -2.54 -9.26
C HIS A 477 17.99 -3.20 -10.31
N SER A 478 17.38 -3.89 -11.27
CA SER A 478 18.04 -4.24 -12.51
C SER A 478 18.40 -2.96 -13.28
N THR A 479 19.54 -2.96 -13.97
CA THR A 479 19.89 -1.91 -14.94
C THR A 479 18.99 -1.91 -16.18
N SER A 480 18.14 -2.93 -16.33
CA SER A 480 17.18 -3.10 -17.41
C SER A 480 15.77 -3.24 -16.84
N PRO A 481 15.16 -2.17 -16.32
CA PRO A 481 13.81 -2.25 -15.74
C PRO A 481 12.79 -2.60 -16.82
N HIS A 482 11.83 -3.47 -16.47
CA HIS A 482 10.78 -3.88 -17.38
C HIS A 482 9.76 -2.75 -17.56
N TYR A 483 9.79 -2.06 -18.70
CA TYR A 483 8.92 -0.90 -18.98
C TYR A 483 7.41 -1.17 -18.89
N PRO A 484 6.89 -2.35 -19.28
CA PRO A 484 5.49 -2.69 -19.00
C PRO A 484 5.10 -2.58 -17.52
N PHE A 485 5.99 -2.88 -16.55
CA PHE A 485 5.70 -2.67 -15.13
C PHE A 485 5.53 -1.19 -14.80
N LEU A 486 6.43 -0.34 -15.33
CA LEU A 486 6.36 1.12 -15.13
C LEU A 486 5.08 1.70 -15.72
N ALA A 487 4.68 1.21 -16.89
CA ALA A 487 3.44 1.61 -17.54
C ALA A 487 2.20 1.22 -16.71
N THR A 488 2.18 0.01 -16.12
CA THR A 488 1.05 -0.39 -15.25
C THR A 488 0.99 0.39 -13.95
N LEU A 489 2.12 0.83 -13.38
CA LEU A 489 2.15 1.72 -12.21
C LEU A 489 1.52 3.09 -12.54
N ASP A 490 1.90 3.67 -13.67
CA ASP A 490 1.35 4.93 -14.15
C ASP A 490 -0.17 4.85 -14.38
N VAL A 491 -0.60 3.82 -15.12
CA VAL A 491 -2.03 3.59 -15.42
C VAL A 491 -2.83 3.29 -14.15
N ALA A 492 -2.31 2.49 -13.22
CA ALA A 492 -3.00 2.16 -11.98
C ALA A 492 -3.27 3.39 -11.11
N GLY A 493 -2.31 4.31 -11.00
CA GLY A 493 -2.51 5.58 -10.30
C GLY A 493 -3.61 6.43 -10.95
N VAL A 494 -3.56 6.57 -12.28
CA VAL A 494 -4.57 7.34 -13.03
C VAL A 494 -5.94 6.69 -12.95
N GLN A 495 -6.03 5.36 -13.07
CA GLN A 495 -7.29 4.63 -12.91
C GLN A 495 -7.92 4.90 -11.54
N MET A 496 -7.14 4.79 -10.48
CA MET A 496 -7.66 5.05 -9.13
C MET A 496 -8.09 6.51 -8.94
N ARG A 497 -7.46 7.45 -9.61
CA ARG A 497 -7.90 8.85 -9.60
C ARG A 497 -9.23 9.06 -10.32
N LEU A 498 -9.44 8.36 -11.42
CA LEU A 498 -10.63 8.48 -12.28
C LEU A 498 -11.82 7.66 -11.75
N GLU A 499 -11.55 6.43 -11.33
CA GLU A 499 -12.57 5.41 -11.02
C GLU A 499 -12.46 4.84 -9.59
N GLY A 500 -11.43 5.23 -8.83
CA GLY A 500 -11.10 4.56 -7.56
C GLY A 500 -12.21 4.57 -6.54
N MET A 501 -12.95 5.68 -6.45
CA MET A 501 -14.11 5.77 -5.57
C MET A 501 -15.14 4.70 -5.90
N LYS A 502 -15.56 4.63 -7.16
CA LYS A 502 -16.52 3.63 -7.65
C LYS A 502 -16.01 2.21 -7.47
N LEU A 503 -14.78 1.95 -7.90
CA LEU A 503 -14.20 0.61 -7.83
C LEU A 503 -14.16 0.08 -6.38
N VAL A 504 -13.81 0.93 -5.42
CA VAL A 504 -13.75 0.52 -4.01
C VAL A 504 -15.15 0.41 -3.42
N ASP A 505 -16.08 1.34 -3.73
CA ASP A 505 -17.44 1.31 -3.22
C ASP A 505 -18.20 0.03 -3.66
N GLU A 506 -18.13 -0.33 -4.95
CA GLU A 506 -18.72 -1.57 -5.45
C GLU A 506 -18.19 -2.80 -4.71
N ARG A 507 -16.88 -2.87 -4.45
CA ARG A 507 -16.26 -4.00 -3.73
C ARG A 507 -16.68 -4.05 -2.27
N LEU A 508 -16.82 -2.89 -1.62
CA LEU A 508 -17.34 -2.80 -0.25
C LEU A 508 -18.79 -3.30 -0.17
N LYS A 509 -19.64 -2.88 -1.13
CA LYS A 509 -21.04 -3.34 -1.23
C LYS A 509 -21.11 -4.85 -1.45
N TRP A 510 -20.42 -5.37 -2.45
CA TRP A 510 -20.42 -6.83 -2.73
C TRP A 510 -19.86 -7.65 -1.56
N ALA A 511 -18.82 -7.17 -0.91
CA ALA A 511 -18.26 -7.85 0.27
C ALA A 511 -19.26 -7.86 1.45
N ALA A 512 -20.00 -6.78 1.66
CA ALA A 512 -21.04 -6.71 2.69
C ALA A 512 -22.23 -7.65 2.35
N GLU A 513 -22.73 -7.61 1.12
CA GLU A 513 -23.79 -8.49 0.64
C GLU A 513 -23.40 -9.98 0.72
N PHE A 514 -22.16 -10.30 0.34
CA PHE A 514 -21.64 -11.65 0.45
C PHE A 514 -21.63 -12.14 1.91
N ARG A 515 -21.12 -11.33 2.86
CA ARG A 515 -21.13 -11.69 4.30
C ARG A 515 -22.53 -11.90 4.81
N ALA A 516 -23.46 -11.00 4.51
CA ALA A 516 -24.87 -11.12 4.93
C ALA A 516 -25.53 -12.40 4.39
N ARG A 517 -25.26 -12.75 3.13
CA ARG A 517 -25.81 -13.98 2.51
C ARG A 517 -25.24 -15.25 3.13
N VAL A 518 -23.92 -15.30 3.40
CA VAL A 518 -23.28 -16.45 4.05
C VAL A 518 -23.81 -16.61 5.47
N THR A 519 -23.93 -15.52 6.22
CA THR A 519 -24.48 -15.47 7.58
C THR A 519 -25.91 -16.03 7.61
N ALA A 520 -26.77 -15.56 6.71
CA ALA A 520 -28.15 -16.05 6.59
C ALA A 520 -28.21 -17.55 6.24
N GLU A 521 -27.36 -18.02 5.32
CA GLU A 521 -27.32 -19.43 4.90
C GLU A 521 -26.81 -20.36 6.00
N CYS A 522 -25.86 -19.89 6.83
CA CYS A 522 -25.33 -20.63 7.98
C CYS A 522 -26.28 -20.62 9.18
N GLY A 523 -27.18 -19.63 9.28
CA GLY A 523 -28.03 -19.41 10.45
C GLY A 523 -27.24 -19.03 11.71
N LEU A 524 -26.09 -18.37 11.54
CA LEU A 524 -25.16 -17.93 12.59
C LEU A 524 -25.01 -16.41 12.55
N PRO A 525 -24.63 -15.75 13.64
CA PRO A 525 -24.24 -14.34 13.61
C PRO A 525 -22.98 -14.12 12.75
N GLU A 526 -22.76 -12.88 12.25
CA GLU A 526 -21.65 -12.57 11.35
C GLU A 526 -20.29 -12.85 12.02
N GLU A 527 -20.14 -12.49 13.29
CA GLU A 527 -18.97 -12.69 14.12
C GLU A 527 -18.63 -14.17 14.38
N GLU A 528 -19.56 -15.08 14.13
CA GLU A 528 -19.27 -16.52 14.17
C GLU A 528 -18.84 -17.08 12.81
N CYS A 529 -19.13 -16.38 11.71
CA CYS A 529 -18.75 -16.78 10.35
C CYS A 529 -17.44 -16.15 9.89
N PHE A 530 -17.23 -14.88 10.27
CA PHE A 530 -16.09 -14.07 9.81
C PHE A 530 -15.37 -13.45 10.99
N ALA A 531 -14.04 -13.56 11.00
CA ALA A 531 -13.24 -12.93 12.03
C ALA A 531 -13.27 -11.40 11.91
N ASP A 532 -13.68 -10.76 12.98
CA ASP A 532 -13.73 -9.30 13.13
C ASP A 532 -12.41 -8.74 13.70
N LEU A 533 -12.43 -7.45 14.07
CA LEU A 533 -11.29 -6.77 14.69
C LEU A 533 -10.91 -7.39 16.05
N ALA A 534 -11.90 -7.65 16.89
CA ALA A 534 -11.68 -8.20 18.23
C ALA A 534 -11.15 -9.64 18.17
N ASP A 535 -11.70 -10.45 17.25
CA ASP A 535 -11.22 -11.80 17.01
C ASP A 535 -9.75 -11.83 16.59
N ILE A 536 -9.35 -10.98 15.60
CA ILE A 536 -7.98 -10.98 15.07
C ILE A 536 -7.00 -10.40 16.08
N ALA A 537 -7.36 -9.27 16.69
CA ALA A 537 -6.48 -8.56 17.62
C ALA A 537 -6.35 -9.27 18.96
N GLY A 538 -7.41 -9.94 19.42
CA GLY A 538 -7.44 -10.69 20.68
C GLY A 538 -7.31 -9.82 21.94
N GLY A 539 -7.45 -10.44 23.11
CA GLY A 539 -7.37 -9.77 24.41
C GLY A 539 -8.61 -8.92 24.73
N ASP A 540 -8.61 -8.30 25.92
CA ASP A 540 -9.74 -7.53 26.46
C ASP A 540 -9.68 -6.03 26.10
N GLN A 541 -8.78 -5.61 25.23
CA GLN A 541 -8.62 -4.22 24.83
C GLN A 541 -9.74 -3.80 23.87
N ASP A 542 -10.29 -2.60 24.09
CA ASP A 542 -11.18 -1.95 23.11
C ASP A 542 -10.36 -1.39 21.92
N TRP A 543 -10.14 -2.22 20.92
CA TRP A 543 -9.37 -1.88 19.73
C TRP A 543 -10.09 -0.83 18.86
N SER A 544 -11.41 -0.92 18.76
CA SER A 544 -12.22 0.06 18.02
C SER A 544 -12.20 1.44 18.68
N GLY A 545 -12.36 1.47 20.03
CA GLY A 545 -12.24 2.70 20.80
C GLY A 545 -10.83 3.31 20.75
N ALA A 546 -9.80 2.48 20.57
CA ALA A 546 -8.43 2.93 20.29
C ALA A 546 -8.20 3.39 18.84
N GLY A 547 -9.23 3.38 17.99
CA GLY A 547 -9.20 3.88 16.62
C GLY A 547 -8.76 2.86 15.56
N PHE A 548 -8.57 1.60 15.91
CA PHE A 548 -8.31 0.55 14.91
C PHE A 548 -9.57 0.22 14.11
N LEU A 549 -9.38 -0.22 12.86
CA LEU A 549 -10.47 -0.59 11.97
C LEU A 549 -10.17 -1.94 11.31
N LYS A 550 -11.23 -2.76 11.08
CA LYS A 550 -11.14 -3.94 10.23
C LYS A 550 -11.50 -3.57 8.79
N ASP A 551 -10.60 -3.85 7.87
CA ASP A 551 -10.84 -3.68 6.44
C ASP A 551 -11.81 -4.74 5.91
N PRO A 552 -13.00 -4.37 5.42
CA PRO A 552 -14.00 -5.32 4.91
C PRO A 552 -13.56 -6.07 3.65
N LEU A 553 -12.56 -5.54 2.92
CA LEU A 553 -12.05 -6.14 1.68
C LEU A 553 -11.05 -7.28 1.93
N LYS A 554 -10.73 -7.56 3.19
CA LYS A 554 -10.01 -8.78 3.60
C LYS A 554 -10.98 -9.67 4.36
N ILE A 555 -11.57 -10.62 3.64
CA ILE A 555 -12.61 -11.52 4.17
C ILE A 555 -11.91 -12.70 4.83
N VAL A 556 -11.97 -12.78 6.15
CA VAL A 556 -11.41 -13.89 6.94
C VAL A 556 -12.55 -14.81 7.36
N LEU A 557 -12.77 -15.86 6.59
CA LEU A 557 -13.78 -16.87 6.89
C LEU A 557 -13.28 -17.82 7.97
N MET A 558 -14.09 -18.07 8.99
CA MET A 558 -13.79 -19.00 10.08
C MET A 558 -14.41 -20.38 9.84
N LEU A 559 -13.64 -21.41 10.16
CA LEU A 559 -14.03 -22.82 10.03
C LEU A 559 -13.97 -23.46 11.43
N ARG A 560 -14.97 -24.30 11.73
CA ARG A 560 -15.20 -24.89 13.06
C ARG A 560 -14.04 -25.71 13.62
N SER A 561 -13.15 -26.24 12.74
CA SER A 561 -12.00 -27.06 13.13
C SER A 561 -10.98 -27.15 12.00
N PRO A 562 -9.75 -27.62 12.29
CA PRO A 562 -8.74 -27.89 11.27
C PRO A 562 -9.23 -28.89 10.19
N ALA A 563 -10.00 -29.90 10.58
CA ALA A 563 -10.59 -30.87 9.64
C ALA A 563 -11.63 -30.20 8.73
N ALA A 564 -12.47 -29.31 9.28
CA ALA A 564 -13.42 -28.51 8.51
C ALA A 564 -12.68 -27.59 7.52
N CYS A 565 -11.60 -26.93 7.94
CA CYS A 565 -10.78 -26.09 7.06
C CYS A 565 -10.18 -26.91 5.91
N ALA A 566 -9.61 -28.05 6.19
CA ALA A 566 -9.06 -28.95 5.16
C ALA A 566 -10.12 -29.42 4.16
N ALA A 567 -11.34 -29.75 4.65
CA ALA A 567 -12.46 -30.13 3.79
C ALA A 567 -12.95 -28.96 2.92
N PHE A 568 -13.06 -27.77 3.49
CA PHE A 568 -13.49 -26.58 2.77
C PHE A 568 -12.47 -26.16 1.68
N ARG A 569 -11.16 -26.23 1.97
CA ARG A 569 -10.08 -26.02 0.98
C ARG A 569 -10.20 -26.99 -0.21
N LYS A 570 -10.54 -28.26 0.05
CA LYS A 570 -10.79 -29.24 -1.03
C LYS A 570 -12.01 -28.86 -1.87
N ALA A 571 -13.05 -28.32 -1.26
CA ALA A 571 -14.25 -27.84 -1.98
C ALA A 571 -13.92 -26.63 -2.87
N LEU A 572 -13.12 -25.68 -2.36
CA LEU A 572 -12.63 -24.54 -3.15
C LEU A 572 -11.83 -24.98 -4.37
N LEU A 573 -10.86 -25.91 -4.20
CA LEU A 573 -10.05 -26.43 -5.30
C LEU A 573 -10.91 -27.13 -6.37
N LYS A 574 -11.91 -27.92 -5.96
CA LYS A 574 -12.86 -28.56 -6.89
C LYS A 574 -13.68 -27.55 -7.69
N SER A 575 -13.89 -26.35 -7.12
CA SER A 575 -14.60 -25.24 -7.76
C SER A 575 -13.65 -24.27 -8.48
N HIS A 576 -12.37 -24.60 -8.61
CA HIS A 576 -11.31 -23.76 -9.20
C HIS A 576 -11.14 -22.38 -8.53
N ILE A 577 -11.46 -22.28 -7.23
CA ILE A 577 -11.29 -21.04 -6.44
C ILE A 577 -9.97 -21.11 -5.70
N GLN A 578 -9.15 -20.08 -5.89
CA GLN A 578 -7.90 -19.86 -5.16
C GLN A 578 -8.15 -18.88 -4.02
N TRP A 579 -7.54 -19.13 -2.87
CA TRP A 579 -7.56 -18.25 -1.71
C TRP A 579 -6.18 -17.60 -1.49
N GLU A 580 -6.14 -16.53 -0.74
CA GLU A 580 -4.87 -15.81 -0.46
C GLU A 580 -4.04 -16.51 0.61
N LYS A 581 -4.67 -16.87 1.73
CA LYS A 581 -4.01 -17.52 2.87
C LYS A 581 -4.98 -18.47 3.56
N ALA A 582 -4.47 -19.56 4.09
CA ALA A 582 -5.20 -20.40 5.04
C ALA A 582 -4.37 -20.62 6.31
N THR A 583 -5.05 -20.81 7.43
CA THR A 583 -4.50 -21.31 8.69
C THR A 583 -5.17 -22.64 9.00
N ALA A 584 -4.95 -23.16 10.19
CA ALA A 584 -5.66 -24.37 10.62
C ALA A 584 -7.20 -24.16 10.66
N THR A 585 -7.67 -22.94 10.91
CA THR A 585 -9.09 -22.64 11.18
C THR A 585 -9.64 -21.45 10.41
N THR A 586 -8.86 -20.77 9.60
CA THR A 586 -9.31 -19.61 8.83
C THR A 586 -8.87 -19.68 7.38
N ILE A 587 -9.65 -19.03 6.50
CA ILE A 587 -9.28 -18.80 5.10
C ILE A 587 -9.50 -17.32 4.77
N LEU A 588 -8.45 -16.67 4.25
CA LEU A 588 -8.47 -15.29 3.82
C LEU A 588 -8.73 -15.21 2.32
N PHE A 589 -9.73 -14.44 1.94
CA PHE A 589 -9.99 -14.00 0.58
C PHE A 589 -9.71 -12.51 0.45
N LEU A 590 -8.87 -12.17 -0.53
CA LEU A 590 -8.50 -10.79 -0.81
C LEU A 590 -9.38 -10.21 -1.91
N VAL A 591 -10.14 -9.18 -1.57
CA VAL A 591 -10.91 -8.39 -2.53
C VAL A 591 -10.05 -7.25 -3.03
N THR A 592 -9.88 -7.17 -4.35
CA THR A 592 -9.06 -6.15 -5.04
C THR A 592 -9.93 -5.33 -5.99
N VAL A 593 -9.36 -4.28 -6.58
CA VAL A 593 -10.08 -3.50 -7.61
C VAL A 593 -10.46 -4.36 -8.85
N GLY A 594 -9.79 -5.48 -9.06
CA GLY A 594 -10.07 -6.43 -10.14
C GLY A 594 -11.07 -7.53 -9.79
N THR A 595 -11.53 -7.62 -8.52
CA THR A 595 -12.51 -8.62 -8.11
C THR A 595 -13.88 -8.25 -8.72
N ALA A 596 -14.48 -9.17 -9.44
CA ALA A 596 -15.79 -9.01 -10.07
C ALA A 596 -16.90 -9.61 -9.19
N GLU A 597 -18.14 -9.22 -9.44
CA GLU A 597 -19.32 -9.71 -8.70
C GLU A 597 -19.49 -11.24 -8.83
N GLU A 598 -19.17 -11.79 -10.01
CA GLU A 598 -19.25 -13.23 -10.27
C GLU A 598 -18.30 -14.04 -9.37
N HIS A 599 -17.17 -13.48 -8.94
CA HIS A 599 -16.28 -14.15 -8.00
C HIS A 599 -16.93 -14.34 -6.62
N PHE A 600 -17.76 -13.38 -6.18
CA PHE A 600 -18.55 -13.53 -4.95
C PHE A 600 -19.65 -14.58 -5.09
N GLU A 601 -20.31 -14.65 -6.24
CA GLU A 601 -21.33 -15.67 -6.53
C GLU A 601 -20.74 -17.09 -6.50
N ASP A 602 -19.57 -17.27 -7.12
CA ASP A 602 -18.89 -18.57 -7.13
C ASP A 602 -18.45 -18.99 -5.72
N LEU A 603 -17.88 -18.05 -4.95
CA LEU A 603 -17.49 -18.30 -3.57
C LEU A 603 -18.71 -18.58 -2.68
N PHE A 604 -19.80 -17.80 -2.83
CA PHE A 604 -21.05 -18.01 -2.09
C PHE A 604 -21.64 -19.40 -2.34
N ARG A 605 -21.60 -19.89 -3.58
CA ARG A 605 -22.07 -21.24 -3.92
C ARG A 605 -21.30 -22.31 -3.13
N VAL A 606 -19.98 -22.16 -3.00
CA VAL A 606 -19.15 -23.09 -2.19
C VAL A 606 -19.48 -22.97 -0.70
N CYS A 607 -19.64 -21.75 -0.17
CA CYS A 607 -20.04 -21.53 1.22
C CYS A 607 -21.39 -22.19 1.53
N ARG A 608 -22.40 -21.98 0.69
CA ARG A 608 -23.73 -22.57 0.86
C ARG A 608 -23.71 -24.09 0.89
N LEU A 609 -22.96 -24.73 -0.02
CA LEU A 609 -22.86 -26.20 -0.11
C LEU A 609 -22.07 -26.81 1.05
N ASN A 610 -21.31 -26.04 1.79
CA ASN A 610 -20.45 -26.49 2.89
C ASN A 610 -20.67 -25.66 4.17
N ARG A 611 -21.89 -25.14 4.36
CA ARG A 611 -22.23 -24.24 5.46
C ARG A 611 -22.02 -24.86 6.84
N GLU A 612 -22.13 -26.17 6.97
CA GLU A 612 -21.89 -26.90 8.21
C GLU A 612 -20.42 -26.87 8.67
N LEU A 613 -19.48 -26.56 7.77
CA LEU A 613 -18.06 -26.42 8.08
C LEU A 613 -17.72 -25.02 8.61
N ILE A 614 -18.57 -24.01 8.28
CA ILE A 614 -18.35 -22.61 8.64
C ILE A 614 -18.78 -22.38 10.09
N GLY A 615 -17.98 -21.64 10.82
CA GLY A 615 -18.28 -21.23 12.20
C GLY A 615 -17.02 -20.96 13.00
N CYS A 616 -17.21 -20.31 14.13
CA CYS A 616 -16.14 -19.99 15.06
C CYS A 616 -15.46 -21.27 15.57
N PRO A 617 -14.12 -21.40 15.46
CA PRO A 617 -13.40 -22.54 16.00
C PRO A 617 -13.46 -22.54 17.52
N ALA A 618 -13.43 -23.75 18.11
CA ALA A 618 -13.37 -23.91 19.56
C ALA A 618 -12.16 -23.14 20.13
N GLN A 619 -12.31 -22.57 21.33
CA GLN A 619 -11.21 -21.91 22.01
C GLN A 619 -10.10 -22.93 22.27
N VAL A 620 -8.91 -22.60 21.79
CA VAL A 620 -7.70 -23.31 22.18
C VAL A 620 -7.24 -22.66 23.48
N PRO A 621 -6.91 -23.43 24.52
CA PRO A 621 -6.30 -22.86 25.70
C PRO A 621 -5.10 -22.01 25.29
N ASP A 622 -5.02 -20.78 25.81
CA ASP A 622 -3.85 -19.94 25.58
C ASP A 622 -2.64 -20.67 26.17
N ASP A 623 -1.85 -21.27 25.31
CA ASP A 623 -0.66 -22.01 25.70
C ASP A 623 0.49 -21.10 26.14
N GLY A 624 0.19 -19.79 26.33
CA GLY A 624 1.08 -18.76 26.94
C GLY A 624 2.49 -18.65 26.32
N GLY A 625 2.80 -19.56 25.41
CA GLY A 625 4.16 -19.82 24.99
C GLY A 625 4.51 -19.29 23.60
N VAL A 626 3.63 -19.44 22.62
CA VAL A 626 3.99 -19.17 21.21
C VAL A 626 4.17 -17.67 20.95
N GLY A 627 3.26 -16.83 21.41
CA GLY A 627 3.34 -15.39 21.23
C GLY A 627 4.56 -14.77 21.92
N GLY A 628 4.76 -15.09 23.20
CA GLY A 628 5.92 -14.63 23.99
C GLY A 628 7.25 -15.21 23.51
N ALA A 629 7.27 -16.45 23.07
CA ALA A 629 8.49 -17.13 22.64
C ALA A 629 8.99 -16.68 21.26
N VAL A 630 8.09 -16.21 20.38
CA VAL A 630 8.47 -15.67 19.05
C VAL A 630 8.84 -14.18 19.14
N ALA A 631 8.43 -13.48 20.20
CA ALA A 631 8.67 -12.05 20.42
C ALA A 631 10.07 -11.70 20.97
N GLY A 632 11.01 -12.65 21.07
CA GLY A 632 12.34 -12.42 21.65
C GLY A 632 13.13 -11.33 20.93
N GLN A 633 13.99 -10.62 21.71
CA GLN A 633 14.97 -9.70 21.17
C GLN A 633 16.21 -10.45 20.65
N PRO A 634 16.92 -9.96 19.61
CA PRO A 634 18.15 -10.56 19.14
C PRO A 634 19.22 -10.55 20.24
N VAL A 635 19.92 -11.66 20.40
CA VAL A 635 21.07 -11.79 21.30
C VAL A 635 22.38 -11.52 20.59
N VAL A 636 22.36 -11.54 19.26
CA VAL A 636 23.44 -11.16 18.34
C VAL A 636 22.84 -10.24 17.29
N LEU A 637 23.60 -9.27 16.79
CA LEU A 637 23.13 -8.39 15.71
C LEU A 637 22.71 -9.22 14.49
N PRO A 638 21.53 -9.00 13.90
CA PRO A 638 21.03 -9.80 12.79
C PRO A 638 22.00 -9.86 11.59
N ARG A 639 22.71 -8.75 11.31
CA ARG A 639 23.72 -8.70 10.24
C ARG A 639 24.91 -9.64 10.55
N ASP A 640 25.43 -9.58 11.78
CA ASP A 640 26.60 -10.37 12.17
C ASP A 640 26.24 -11.85 12.16
N ALA A 641 25.07 -12.21 12.73
CA ALA A 641 24.59 -13.57 12.70
C ALA A 641 24.35 -14.12 11.29
N ALA A 642 23.87 -13.28 10.36
CA ALA A 642 23.60 -13.70 8.98
C ALA A 642 24.85 -13.82 8.10
N LEU A 643 25.97 -13.21 8.48
CA LEU A 643 27.22 -13.19 7.69
C LEU A 643 28.34 -14.07 8.28
N CYS A 644 28.15 -14.61 9.48
CA CYS A 644 29.07 -15.55 10.09
C CYS A 644 28.84 -16.99 9.63
N ASP A 645 29.86 -17.80 9.76
CA ASP A 645 29.77 -19.23 9.45
C ASP A 645 28.78 -19.94 10.37
N GLY A 646 27.86 -20.70 9.76
CA GLY A 646 26.86 -21.50 10.44
C GLY A 646 27.11 -22.99 10.33
N GLU A 647 26.34 -23.76 11.07
CA GLU A 647 26.28 -25.22 10.96
C GLU A 647 24.84 -25.69 10.82
N PHE A 648 24.64 -26.73 10.04
CA PHE A 648 23.31 -27.35 9.90
C PHE A 648 23.06 -28.33 11.03
N VAL A 649 21.94 -28.10 11.75
CA VAL A 649 21.45 -29.00 12.79
C VAL A 649 20.01 -29.41 12.48
N THR A 650 19.54 -30.52 13.05
CA THR A 650 18.10 -30.85 12.90
C THR A 650 17.22 -29.78 13.56
N LEU A 651 16.01 -29.63 13.05
CA LEU A 651 15.06 -28.65 13.55
C LEU A 651 14.86 -28.80 15.08
N GLU A 652 14.80 -30.05 15.59
CA GLU A 652 14.69 -30.35 17.00
C GLU A 652 15.93 -29.95 17.80
N SER A 653 17.12 -30.21 17.23
CA SER A 653 18.40 -29.89 17.89
C SER A 653 18.75 -28.41 17.86
N SER A 654 17.96 -27.60 17.15
CA SER A 654 18.18 -26.16 17.06
C SER A 654 17.72 -25.38 18.29
N VAL A 655 16.91 -25.96 19.16
CA VAL A 655 16.45 -25.32 20.39
C VAL A 655 17.62 -24.84 21.25
N GLY A 656 17.57 -23.59 21.70
CA GLY A 656 18.63 -22.93 22.48
C GLY A 656 19.81 -22.41 21.65
N ARG A 657 19.89 -22.73 20.35
CA ARG A 657 20.90 -22.22 19.43
C ARG A 657 20.51 -20.83 18.89
N ILE A 658 21.45 -20.10 18.33
CA ILE A 658 21.22 -18.81 17.70
C ILE A 658 21.03 -19.04 16.19
N ALA A 659 19.93 -18.55 15.64
CA ALA A 659 19.68 -18.64 14.21
C ALA A 659 20.71 -17.83 13.41
N SER A 660 21.26 -18.40 12.36
CA SER A 660 22.10 -17.71 11.37
C SER A 660 21.33 -17.35 10.11
N GLN A 661 20.20 -18.02 9.86
CA GLN A 661 19.36 -17.78 8.70
C GLN A 661 17.89 -17.58 9.07
N PHE A 662 17.14 -17.07 8.11
CA PHE A 662 15.69 -16.92 8.23
C PHE A 662 14.98 -18.26 8.02
N LEU A 663 13.97 -18.54 8.85
CA LEU A 663 13.00 -19.58 8.60
C LEU A 663 11.62 -18.95 8.52
N VAL A 664 10.97 -19.06 7.35
CA VAL A 664 9.81 -18.25 7.00
C VAL A 664 8.67 -19.12 6.48
N PRO A 665 7.60 -19.29 7.23
CA PRO A 665 6.33 -19.78 6.68
C PRO A 665 5.82 -18.81 5.58
N TYR A 666 5.37 -19.35 4.45
CA TYR A 666 4.89 -18.54 3.34
C TYR A 666 3.69 -19.19 2.64
N PRO A 667 2.54 -18.49 2.55
CA PRO A 667 2.19 -17.20 3.12
C PRO A 667 2.16 -17.19 4.66
N PRO A 668 2.24 -16.04 5.40
CA PRO A 668 2.27 -14.66 4.91
C PRO A 668 3.67 -14.09 4.67
N GLY A 669 4.75 -14.83 4.95
CA GLY A 669 6.11 -14.33 4.82
C GLY A 669 6.63 -13.60 6.05
N ILE A 670 6.13 -13.94 7.24
CA ILE A 670 6.60 -13.48 8.54
C ILE A 670 7.61 -14.50 9.07
N PRO A 671 8.88 -14.11 9.33
CA PRO A 671 9.88 -15.05 9.79
C PRO A 671 9.61 -15.54 11.21
N VAL A 672 9.68 -16.85 11.42
CA VAL A 672 9.72 -17.47 12.75
C VAL A 672 11.15 -17.40 13.30
N PHE A 673 12.16 -17.84 12.51
CA PHE A 673 13.55 -17.61 12.83
C PHE A 673 14.05 -16.37 12.13
N VAL A 674 14.76 -15.54 12.87
CA VAL A 674 15.47 -14.35 12.37
C VAL A 674 16.93 -14.48 12.83
N PRO A 675 17.92 -14.20 11.97
CA PRO A 675 19.32 -14.21 12.38
C PRO A 675 19.54 -13.42 13.67
N GLY A 676 20.30 -14.01 14.58
CA GLY A 676 20.59 -13.41 15.90
C GLY A 676 19.58 -13.71 17.00
N LEU A 677 18.42 -14.29 16.69
CA LEU A 677 17.47 -14.75 17.71
C LEU A 677 17.89 -16.11 18.27
N ARG A 678 17.64 -16.32 19.59
CA ARG A 678 17.72 -17.62 20.21
C ARG A 678 16.46 -18.45 19.90
N ILE A 679 16.64 -19.61 19.32
CA ILE A 679 15.55 -20.50 18.92
C ILE A 679 14.92 -21.13 20.16
N THR A 680 13.59 -21.07 20.27
CA THR A 680 12.81 -21.62 21.37
C THR A 680 12.06 -22.87 20.94
N GLU A 681 11.61 -23.67 21.92
CA GLU A 681 10.75 -24.86 21.67
C GLU A 681 9.45 -24.46 20.95
N ALA A 682 8.84 -23.33 21.36
CA ALA A 682 7.63 -22.81 20.76
C ALA A 682 7.81 -22.41 19.27
N MET A 683 8.96 -21.83 18.91
CA MET A 683 9.27 -21.56 17.50
C MET A 683 9.35 -22.84 16.67
N VAL A 684 9.98 -23.87 17.21
CA VAL A 684 10.09 -25.18 16.55
C VAL A 684 8.70 -25.84 16.43
N ALA A 685 7.88 -25.79 17.47
CA ALA A 685 6.50 -26.29 17.45
C ALA A 685 5.64 -25.60 16.40
N LEU A 686 5.74 -24.26 16.28
CA LEU A 686 5.04 -23.49 15.24
C LEU A 686 5.43 -23.94 13.83
N VAL A 687 6.74 -24.11 13.58
CA VAL A 687 7.25 -24.56 12.28
C VAL A 687 6.73 -25.97 11.95
N LYS A 688 6.73 -26.88 12.92
CA LYS A 688 6.20 -28.25 12.74
C LYS A 688 4.70 -28.21 12.41
N GLY A 689 3.92 -27.40 13.12
CA GLY A 689 2.50 -27.23 12.83
C GLY A 689 2.24 -26.76 11.38
N VAL A 690 3.06 -25.82 10.88
CA VAL A 690 2.97 -25.38 9.48
C VAL A 690 3.33 -26.53 8.51
N ILE A 691 4.38 -27.29 8.79
CA ILE A 691 4.77 -28.44 7.94
C ILE A 691 3.66 -29.49 7.90
N GLU A 692 3.01 -29.77 9.03
CA GLU A 692 1.91 -30.74 9.12
C GLU A 692 0.66 -30.29 8.36
N THR A 693 0.34 -28.99 8.39
CA THR A 693 -0.89 -28.46 7.78
C THR A 693 -0.72 -28.08 6.31
N GLU A 694 0.41 -27.49 5.94
CA GLU A 694 0.66 -26.91 4.61
C GLU A 694 1.75 -27.64 3.81
N GLY A 695 2.51 -28.50 4.46
CA GLY A 695 3.65 -29.22 3.87
C GLY A 695 4.97 -28.45 3.96
N VAL A 696 6.07 -29.19 3.74
CA VAL A 696 7.43 -28.65 3.84
C VAL A 696 7.72 -27.51 2.87
N ALA A 697 7.09 -27.51 1.70
CA ALA A 697 7.26 -26.46 0.69
C ALA A 697 6.74 -25.07 1.15
N ALA A 698 5.87 -25.05 2.15
CA ALA A 698 5.36 -23.81 2.74
C ALA A 698 6.35 -23.15 3.72
N VAL A 699 7.52 -23.74 3.98
CA VAL A 699 8.52 -23.21 4.92
C VAL A 699 9.83 -22.94 4.19
N HIS A 700 10.10 -21.65 3.93
CA HIS A 700 11.36 -21.22 3.30
C HIS A 700 12.50 -21.20 4.32
N GLY A 701 13.69 -21.62 3.91
CA GLY A 701 14.89 -21.67 4.77
C GLY A 701 15.09 -23.01 5.46
N LEU A 702 14.17 -23.97 5.24
CA LEU A 702 14.30 -25.34 5.71
C LEU A 702 15.04 -26.18 4.68
N PHE A 703 16.02 -26.93 5.12
CA PHE A 703 16.74 -27.89 4.28
C PHE A 703 16.25 -29.31 4.58
N CYS A 704 15.90 -30.08 3.54
CA CYS A 704 15.51 -31.47 3.67
C CYS A 704 15.95 -32.26 2.42
N ARG A 705 16.27 -33.54 2.59
CA ARG A 705 16.57 -34.42 1.48
C ARG A 705 15.29 -35.14 1.02
N GLY A 706 14.94 -34.92 -0.25
CA GLY A 706 13.76 -35.58 -0.84
C GLY A 706 12.39 -35.13 -0.26
N GLY A 707 12.32 -34.01 0.45
CA GLY A 707 11.06 -33.49 1.02
C GLY A 707 10.60 -34.16 2.31
N HIS A 708 11.41 -35.02 2.92
CA HIS A 708 11.09 -35.79 4.12
C HIS A 708 12.00 -35.44 5.31
N ALA A 709 11.51 -35.71 6.53
CA ALA A 709 12.33 -35.63 7.74
C ALA A 709 13.57 -36.57 7.65
N PRO A 710 14.69 -36.20 8.33
CA PRO A 710 14.84 -35.05 9.23
C PRO A 710 14.98 -33.75 8.48
N TYR A 711 14.43 -32.67 9.10
CA TYR A 711 14.52 -31.30 8.61
C TYR A 711 15.70 -30.60 9.28
N TYR A 712 16.46 -29.81 8.51
CA TYR A 712 17.64 -29.09 8.99
C TYR A 712 17.47 -27.59 8.86
N VAL A 713 18.07 -26.87 9.81
CA VAL A 713 18.14 -25.41 9.84
C VAL A 713 19.58 -24.98 10.12
N GLU A 714 19.96 -23.80 9.64
CA GLU A 714 21.28 -23.26 9.88
C GLU A 714 21.29 -22.39 11.13
N VAL A 715 22.28 -22.64 11.99
CA VAL A 715 22.49 -21.93 13.25
C VAL A 715 23.95 -21.52 13.35
N LEU A 716 24.27 -20.48 14.13
CA LEU A 716 25.66 -20.13 14.42
C LEU A 716 26.38 -21.32 15.07
N ASN A 717 27.61 -21.56 14.69
CA ASN A 717 28.42 -22.52 15.43
C ASN A 717 28.61 -22.05 16.88
N ARG A 718 28.93 -22.98 17.81
CA ARG A 718 28.89 -22.68 19.24
C ARG A 718 29.91 -21.64 19.68
N ASP A 719 31.08 -21.62 19.05
CA ASP A 719 32.17 -20.73 19.43
C ASP A 719 31.90 -19.30 18.91
N GLU A 720 31.46 -19.16 17.66
CA GLU A 720 31.01 -17.88 17.09
C GLU A 720 29.81 -17.31 17.84
N GLY A 721 28.81 -18.15 18.16
CA GLY A 721 27.66 -17.72 18.95
C GLY A 721 28.05 -17.11 20.29
N LYS A 722 28.95 -17.75 21.03
CA LYS A 722 29.45 -17.23 22.32
C LYS A 722 30.25 -15.93 22.17
N ARG A 723 31.13 -15.88 21.15
CA ARG A 723 31.92 -14.68 20.86
C ARG A 723 31.03 -13.48 20.57
N LEU A 724 30.08 -13.64 19.66
CA LEU A 724 29.19 -12.55 19.24
C LEU A 724 28.18 -12.16 20.36
N GLU A 725 27.74 -13.08 21.21
CA GLU A 725 26.93 -12.73 22.40
C GLU A 725 27.71 -11.88 23.40
N CYS A 726 29.01 -12.15 23.61
CA CYS A 726 29.86 -11.33 24.45
C CYS A 726 30.05 -9.92 23.88
N ASP A 727 30.25 -9.81 22.58
CA ASP A 727 30.42 -8.54 21.87
C ASP A 727 29.14 -7.69 21.87
N THR A 728 27.99 -8.32 21.95
CA THR A 728 26.66 -7.68 21.94
C THR A 728 26.04 -7.54 23.34
N ALA A 729 26.68 -8.04 24.40
CA ALA A 729 26.21 -7.90 25.78
C ALA A 729 25.79 -6.47 26.18
N PRO A 730 26.40 -5.38 25.66
CA PRO A 730 25.92 -4.02 25.86
C PRO A 730 24.57 -3.71 25.20
N LEU A 731 24.01 -4.64 24.43
CA LEU A 731 22.70 -4.47 23.72
C LEU A 731 21.50 -4.93 24.56
N ARG A 732 21.72 -5.57 25.72
CA ARG A 732 20.69 -6.09 26.63
C ARG A 732 20.22 -5.05 27.67
#